data_2a6ec65a5bd0b6f22c3e9e852e89b634
#
_entry.id   2a6ec65a5bd0b6f22c3e9e852e89b634
#
_cell.length_a   1.000
_cell.length_b   1.000
_cell.length_c   1.000
_cell.angle_alpha   90.00
_cell.angle_beta   90.00
_cell.angle_gamma   90.00
#
_symmetry.space_group_name_H-M   'P 1'
#
loop_
_entity.id
_entity.type
_entity.pdbx_description
1 polymer ?
#
loop_
_entity_poly.entity_id
_entity_poly.type
_entity_poly.pdbx_seq_one_letter_code
_entity_poly.pdbx_strand_id
1 'polypeptide(L)'
;MKKEYSRRAVMRGVGAVSTAVLLQRRFAYGEMVAAASEEAARAGVARAGVATGPVGMNVTITAVTGSILRISIAAVDEVLDRYYEDGSVAARTFAKPMLTQRTDAGGEQIPWGEYSVRIATGPLRIGVEHPTQGVVQELSFRPDLNEIGFGYNDAPVYGMGPGSHPMDRRGGKDRMRNGAGDNLRVFGARNPIPWLMGKGWGLFFHEPGGQFDLTGESGIFRPSDVARGQDLYLCVGATPAELLRQYAEITGYPHLPAKWTLGFQQSHRTIESREQILEEARTFRKKKLPCDAMIYLGTGFSPSGWNTGHGSFVFNEAVFPDPEAILREFHEEHFKVVLHVVNPPENLHGSVRDAGDAAAVPGDAANYWRQHVPLVKIGVDGWWPDEGDVLPVASRLVRNRMYWEGGRMSTPERRPFALHRNCYAGIQRWGWLWSGDTFSTWKTLETQIMMGINAGLSGVPYWGTDIGGFVPTKEFTAELYVRWFQFGAFCPSFRCHGRTWQLRRPWGWDAGSYGPSEMGAEAERFLPTAAELHNEAVEPICRKYLNLRSQLMPYLYSAAWETHRTGIPLIRSLGLAFPTDERAWATADAYLFGPGLLVAPVFEQGATERKVYLPEGAWYEFGTARRIEGGRTVSVAAALDAMPLLVRGGSIVPMGPVKQYVGEPSTELVRLTIYPGADGSFALYDDDGESFAYETGAFATVELKWEDASRTLEYGVGKDGVLAAKELEVSVVGGEVKRITPRRAVQRLTL
;
A
#
# COMPACT_ATOMS: atom_id res chain seq x y z
N MET A 1 22.54 -32.17 56.14
CA MET A 1 21.51 -32.41 55.15
C MET A 1 21.49 -31.20 54.20
N LYS A 2 22.15 -31.33 53.03
CA LYS A 2 22.15 -30.33 51.96
C LYS A 2 20.95 -30.63 51.05
N LYS A 3 20.00 -29.70 50.92
CA LYS A 3 18.93 -29.80 49.94
C LYS A 3 19.50 -29.36 48.59
N GLU A 4 19.65 -30.29 47.66
CA GLU A 4 19.91 -29.99 46.25
C GLU A 4 18.61 -29.48 45.61
N TYR A 5 18.64 -28.24 45.18
CA TYR A 5 17.59 -27.68 44.30
C TYR A 5 17.92 -28.07 42.87
N SER A 6 16.99 -28.73 42.20
CA SER A 6 17.19 -29.15 40.83
C SER A 6 17.24 -27.95 39.87
N ARG A 7 18.12 -27.98 38.89
CA ARG A 7 18.27 -26.94 37.83
C ARG A 7 16.95 -26.58 37.12
N ARG A 8 15.98 -27.50 37.10
CA ARG A 8 14.65 -27.26 36.51
C ARG A 8 13.78 -26.27 37.31
N ALA A 9 13.93 -26.17 38.61
CA ALA A 9 13.16 -25.23 39.43
C ALA A 9 13.68 -23.79 39.29
N VAL A 10 15.01 -23.64 39.12
CA VAL A 10 15.63 -22.31 38.93
C VAL A 10 15.29 -21.74 37.54
N MET A 11 15.25 -22.58 36.51
CA MET A 11 14.90 -22.12 35.14
C MET A 11 13.42 -21.69 35.01
N ARG A 12 12.49 -22.31 35.75
CA ARG A 12 11.09 -21.89 35.79
C ARG A 12 10.86 -20.55 36.52
N GLY A 13 11.69 -20.24 37.52
CA GLY A 13 11.61 -18.97 38.25
C GLY A 13 12.13 -17.79 37.44
N VAL A 14 13.18 -17.96 36.64
CA VAL A 14 13.80 -16.90 35.86
C VAL A 14 12.94 -16.54 34.62
N GLY A 15 12.33 -17.55 33.98
CA GLY A 15 11.44 -17.32 32.84
C GLY A 15 10.16 -16.52 33.20
N ALA A 16 9.54 -16.86 34.34
CA ALA A 16 8.32 -16.19 34.80
C ALA A 16 8.57 -14.73 35.21
N VAL A 17 9.71 -14.43 35.81
CA VAL A 17 10.07 -13.07 36.21
C VAL A 17 10.43 -12.22 35.01
N SER A 18 11.09 -12.76 33.98
CA SER A 18 11.41 -12.01 32.76
C SER A 18 10.17 -11.65 31.93
N THR A 19 9.21 -12.56 31.87
CA THR A 19 7.94 -12.30 31.09
C THR A 19 7.02 -11.33 31.85
N ALA A 20 6.92 -11.41 33.16
CA ALA A 20 6.16 -10.47 33.98
C ALA A 20 6.77 -9.07 33.96
N VAL A 21 8.10 -8.96 34.00
CA VAL A 21 8.82 -7.67 33.93
C VAL A 21 8.68 -7.04 32.51
N LEU A 22 8.67 -7.83 31.45
CA LEU A 22 8.43 -7.33 30.08
C LEU A 22 6.97 -6.89 29.87
N LEU A 23 5.99 -7.62 30.41
CA LEU A 23 4.58 -7.23 30.39
C LEU A 23 4.32 -6.00 31.27
N GLN A 24 4.87 -5.94 32.49
CA GLN A 24 4.77 -4.75 33.33
C GLN A 24 5.49 -3.55 32.73
N ARG A 25 6.63 -3.71 32.06
CA ARG A 25 7.28 -2.61 31.34
C ARG A 25 6.47 -2.14 30.15
N ARG A 26 5.73 -3.02 29.45
CA ARG A 26 4.83 -2.60 28.33
C ARG A 26 3.56 -1.90 28.84
N PHE A 27 2.99 -2.32 29.95
CA PHE A 27 1.88 -1.60 30.60
C PHE A 27 2.36 -0.26 31.20
N ALA A 28 3.49 -0.24 31.90
CA ALA A 28 4.08 0.97 32.43
C ALA A 28 4.56 1.93 31.31
N TYR A 29 5.01 1.39 30.18
CA TYR A 29 5.40 2.21 29.01
C TYR A 29 4.19 2.81 28.31
N GLY A 30 3.08 2.05 28.19
CA GLY A 30 1.80 2.57 27.68
C GLY A 30 1.22 3.65 28.58
N GLU A 31 1.28 3.47 29.89
CA GLU A 31 0.86 4.49 30.87
C GLU A 31 1.83 5.67 30.94
N MET A 32 3.14 5.45 30.82
CA MET A 32 4.14 6.52 30.74
C MET A 32 4.01 7.35 29.47
N VAL A 33 3.71 6.73 28.32
CA VAL A 33 3.45 7.45 27.05
C VAL A 33 2.13 8.21 27.14
N ALA A 34 1.10 7.64 27.77
CA ALA A 34 -0.15 8.37 28.05
C ALA A 34 0.07 9.52 29.02
N ALA A 35 0.84 9.32 30.09
CA ALA A 35 1.18 10.38 31.05
C ALA A 35 2.11 11.45 30.45
N ALA A 36 3.10 11.06 29.64
CA ALA A 36 3.96 12.02 28.93
C ALA A 36 3.19 12.81 27.86
N SER A 37 2.19 12.20 27.20
CA SER A 37 1.33 12.90 26.27
C SER A 37 0.33 13.84 26.96
N GLU A 38 -0.14 13.48 28.17
CA GLU A 38 -0.94 14.38 29.02
C GLU A 38 -0.09 15.50 29.63
N GLU A 39 1.16 15.23 30.01
CA GLU A 39 2.08 16.21 30.55
C GLU A 39 2.58 17.17 29.47
N ALA A 40 2.82 16.69 28.24
CA ALA A 40 3.10 17.54 27.08
C ALA A 40 1.87 18.38 26.68
N ALA A 41 0.66 17.81 26.78
CA ALA A 41 -0.58 18.56 26.57
C ALA A 41 -0.81 19.61 27.68
N ARG A 42 -0.48 19.29 28.95
CA ARG A 42 -0.54 20.24 30.07
C ARG A 42 0.57 21.27 30.01
N ALA A 43 1.77 20.93 29.57
CA ALA A 43 2.87 21.87 29.36
C ALA A 43 2.59 22.84 28.20
N GLY A 44 1.88 22.42 27.16
CA GLY A 44 1.39 23.29 26.08
C GLY A 44 0.36 24.32 26.57
N VAL A 45 -0.48 23.94 27.53
CA VAL A 45 -1.48 24.84 28.12
C VAL A 45 -0.85 25.88 29.10
N ALA A 46 0.31 25.56 29.68
CA ALA A 46 0.98 26.46 30.64
C ALA A 46 1.80 27.63 30.01
N ARG A 47 1.88 27.69 28.67
CA ARG A 47 2.50 28.85 27.94
C ARG A 47 1.50 29.85 27.37
N ALA A 48 0.24 29.74 27.70
CA ALA A 48 -0.78 30.77 27.40
C ALA A 48 -0.73 31.95 28.40
N GLY A 49 0.30 32.73 28.34
CA GLY A 49 0.48 33.89 29.18
C GLY A 49 1.27 34.99 28.49
N VAL A 50 0.80 35.49 27.36
CA VAL A 50 0.85 36.90 26.94
C VAL A 50 -0.26 37.06 25.90
N ALA A 51 -1.37 37.66 26.29
CA ALA A 51 -2.38 38.14 25.36
C ALA A 51 -1.82 39.33 24.58
N THR A 52 -1.07 39.07 23.53
CA THR A 52 -0.97 40.03 22.42
C THR A 52 -2.28 39.86 21.64
N GLY A 53 -2.95 40.98 21.34
CA GLY A 53 -4.18 41.00 20.54
C GLY A 53 -4.04 40.19 19.24
N PRO A 54 -5.12 39.86 18.56
CA PRO A 54 -5.09 38.93 17.44
C PRO A 54 -4.04 39.38 16.42
N VAL A 55 -2.96 38.59 16.30
CA VAL A 55 -1.96 38.78 15.25
C VAL A 55 -2.73 38.68 13.94
N GLY A 56 -2.69 39.72 13.11
CA GLY A 56 -3.36 39.68 11.82
C GLY A 56 -2.86 38.52 11.00
N MET A 57 -3.78 37.73 10.45
CA MET A 57 -3.46 36.61 9.57
C MET A 57 -3.72 37.01 8.13
N ASN A 58 -2.94 36.46 7.22
CA ASN A 58 -3.14 36.55 5.79
C ASN A 58 -3.69 35.22 5.24
N VAL A 59 -4.58 35.31 4.28
CA VAL A 59 -4.93 34.21 3.39
C VAL A 59 -4.22 34.43 2.08
N THR A 60 -3.53 33.39 1.61
CA THR A 60 -2.84 33.36 0.31
C THR A 60 -3.42 32.26 -0.54
N ILE A 61 -3.84 32.61 -1.76
CA ILE A 61 -4.42 31.68 -2.73
C ILE A 61 -3.48 31.58 -3.92
N THR A 62 -3.05 30.37 -4.23
CA THR A 62 -2.10 30.10 -5.32
C THR A 62 -2.68 29.02 -6.24
N ALA A 63 -2.83 29.30 -7.53
CA ALA A 63 -3.12 28.27 -8.51
C ALA A 63 -1.87 27.41 -8.71
N VAL A 64 -1.97 26.13 -8.35
CA VAL A 64 -0.93 25.13 -8.66
C VAL A 64 -1.09 24.68 -10.10
N THR A 65 -2.35 24.43 -10.52
CA THR A 65 -2.78 24.18 -11.90
C THR A 65 -4.17 24.80 -12.14
N GLY A 66 -4.77 24.55 -13.29
CA GLY A 66 -6.17 24.93 -13.55
C GLY A 66 -7.21 24.16 -12.74
N SER A 67 -6.79 23.13 -11.97
CA SER A 67 -7.67 22.25 -11.17
C SER A 67 -7.14 21.94 -9.77
N ILE A 68 -6.00 22.52 -9.38
CA ILE A 68 -5.40 22.40 -8.05
C ILE A 68 -5.14 23.79 -7.50
N LEU A 69 -5.73 24.09 -6.37
CA LEU A 69 -5.59 25.34 -5.64
C LEU A 69 -4.88 25.11 -4.31
N ARG A 70 -3.84 25.87 -4.01
CA ARG A 70 -3.23 25.92 -2.68
C ARG A 70 -3.80 27.08 -1.90
N ILE A 71 -4.22 26.83 -0.69
CA ILE A 71 -4.77 27.81 0.25
C ILE A 71 -3.89 27.78 1.49
N SER A 72 -3.26 28.91 1.80
CA SER A 72 -2.38 29.07 2.96
C SER A 72 -2.90 30.18 3.85
N ILE A 73 -2.98 29.92 5.15
CA ILE A 73 -3.39 30.90 6.16
C ILE A 73 -2.27 30.97 7.20
N ALA A 74 -1.63 32.13 7.32
CA ALA A 74 -0.48 32.32 8.20
C ALA A 74 -0.45 33.72 8.82
N ALA A 75 0.34 33.91 9.85
CA ALA A 75 0.64 35.24 10.40
C ALA A 75 1.26 36.13 9.32
N VAL A 76 1.04 37.45 9.43
CA VAL A 76 1.43 38.43 8.38
C VAL A 76 2.92 38.36 8.03
N ASP A 77 3.77 38.01 8.96
CA ASP A 77 5.23 37.94 8.78
C ASP A 77 5.76 36.51 8.62
N GLU A 78 4.88 35.50 8.47
CA GLU A 78 5.28 34.11 8.38
C GLU A 78 5.33 33.66 6.92
N VAL A 79 6.47 33.07 6.53
CA VAL A 79 6.64 32.43 5.21
C VAL A 79 6.40 30.92 5.37
N LEU A 80 5.34 30.41 4.75
CA LEU A 80 4.93 29.01 4.82
C LEU A 80 5.82 28.06 3.99
N ASP A 81 6.93 28.51 3.40
CA ASP A 81 7.85 27.66 2.63
C ASP A 81 8.58 26.61 3.48
N ARG A 82 8.51 26.72 4.82
CA ARG A 82 9.11 25.75 5.75
C ARG A 82 8.41 24.37 5.79
N TYR A 83 7.21 24.26 5.23
CA TYR A 83 6.41 23.02 5.33
C TYR A 83 6.78 21.94 4.34
N TYR A 84 7.72 22.20 3.41
CA TYR A 84 8.14 21.20 2.42
C TYR A 84 9.28 20.30 2.89
N GLU A 85 9.84 20.56 4.06
CA GLU A 85 10.97 19.78 4.60
C GLU A 85 10.59 18.34 4.98
N ASP A 86 9.31 18.08 5.26
CA ASP A 86 8.83 16.73 5.58
C ASP A 86 8.83 15.77 4.38
N GLY A 87 8.89 16.31 3.17
CA GLY A 87 8.88 15.55 1.92
C GLY A 87 7.51 15.02 1.49
N SER A 88 6.42 15.35 2.16
CA SER A 88 5.06 14.89 1.79
C SER A 88 4.60 15.48 0.45
N VAL A 89 4.96 16.71 0.17
CA VAL A 89 4.73 17.38 -1.11
C VAL A 89 5.94 17.20 -2.02
N ALA A 90 5.71 16.94 -3.29
CA ALA A 90 6.79 16.88 -4.27
C ALA A 90 7.42 18.26 -4.49
N ALA A 91 8.75 18.32 -4.53
CA ALA A 91 9.48 19.57 -4.75
C ALA A 91 9.03 20.24 -6.05
N ARG A 92 8.59 21.49 -5.94
CA ARG A 92 8.16 22.31 -7.09
C ARG A 92 8.33 23.79 -6.81
N THR A 93 8.39 24.58 -7.87
CA THR A 93 8.27 26.03 -7.77
C THR A 93 6.81 26.40 -7.94
N PHE A 94 6.25 27.14 -7.00
CA PHE A 94 4.89 27.67 -7.11
C PHE A 94 4.84 28.92 -7.96
N ALA A 95 3.73 29.09 -8.67
CA ALA A 95 3.42 30.36 -9.33
C ALA A 95 3.26 31.49 -8.28
N LYS A 96 3.27 32.73 -8.73
CA LYS A 96 2.89 33.86 -7.87
C LYS A 96 1.46 33.66 -7.36
N PRO A 97 1.18 34.01 -6.09
CA PRO A 97 -0.17 33.99 -5.56
C PRO A 97 -1.13 34.79 -6.45
N MET A 98 -2.32 34.24 -6.64
CA MET A 98 -3.42 34.95 -7.30
C MET A 98 -3.95 36.06 -6.41
N LEU A 99 -3.93 35.81 -5.10
CA LEU A 99 -4.36 36.72 -4.07
C LEU A 99 -3.56 36.52 -2.80
N THR A 100 -3.21 37.62 -2.12
CA THR A 100 -2.78 37.65 -0.71
C THR A 100 -3.48 38.81 -0.06
N GLN A 101 -4.29 38.53 0.95
CA GLN A 101 -5.01 39.55 1.70
C GLN A 101 -5.13 39.17 3.19
N ARG A 102 -5.44 40.14 4.03
CA ARG A 102 -5.79 39.87 5.42
C ARG A 102 -7.09 39.07 5.51
N THR A 103 -7.17 38.19 6.49
CA THR A 103 -8.38 37.36 6.73
C THR A 103 -9.61 38.17 7.16
N ASP A 104 -9.41 39.43 7.59
CA ASP A 104 -10.47 40.37 7.94
C ASP A 104 -10.74 41.45 6.85
N ALA A 105 -10.07 41.37 5.70
CA ALA A 105 -10.33 42.23 4.54
C ALA A 105 -11.71 41.96 3.93
N GLY A 106 -12.21 42.84 3.08
CA GLY A 106 -13.49 42.66 2.39
C GLY A 106 -13.54 41.42 1.52
N GLY A 107 -14.73 40.95 1.19
CA GLY A 107 -14.94 39.81 0.30
C GLY A 107 -14.43 40.08 -1.11
N GLU A 108 -13.88 39.03 -1.77
CA GLU A 108 -13.36 39.09 -3.13
C GLU A 108 -13.75 37.84 -3.91
N GLN A 109 -13.86 37.97 -5.23
CA GLN A 109 -14.06 36.87 -6.15
C GLN A 109 -13.00 36.94 -7.24
N ILE A 110 -12.25 35.87 -7.44
CA ILE A 110 -11.17 35.77 -8.42
C ILE A 110 -11.42 34.63 -9.41
N PRO A 111 -11.14 34.79 -10.70
CA PRO A 111 -11.26 33.71 -11.69
C PRO A 111 -10.13 32.71 -11.50
N TRP A 112 -10.45 31.41 -11.74
CA TRP A 112 -9.49 30.32 -11.69
C TRP A 112 -9.86 29.22 -12.70
N GLY A 113 -9.28 29.24 -13.88
CA GLY A 113 -9.63 28.33 -14.96
C GLY A 113 -11.10 28.41 -15.33
N GLU A 114 -11.84 27.32 -15.27
CA GLU A 114 -13.29 27.26 -15.47
C GLU A 114 -14.09 27.60 -14.21
N TYR A 115 -13.42 27.84 -13.10
CA TYR A 115 -13.99 28.08 -11.77
C TYR A 115 -13.83 29.55 -11.37
N SER A 116 -14.52 29.91 -10.31
CA SER A 116 -14.23 31.14 -9.55
C SER A 116 -14.00 30.79 -8.08
N VAL A 117 -13.08 31.53 -7.44
CA VAL A 117 -12.83 31.42 -6.02
C VAL A 117 -13.44 32.63 -5.34
N ARG A 118 -14.42 32.40 -4.48
CA ARG A 118 -15.09 33.43 -3.69
C ARG A 118 -14.56 33.43 -2.26
N ILE A 119 -14.11 34.57 -1.81
CA ILE A 119 -13.63 34.78 -0.43
C ILE A 119 -14.64 35.68 0.27
N ALA A 120 -15.13 35.24 1.42
CA ALA A 120 -16.00 36.01 2.30
C ALA A 120 -15.38 36.10 3.68
N THR A 121 -15.67 37.16 4.39
CA THR A 121 -15.11 37.43 5.74
C THR A 121 -16.22 37.58 6.76
N GLY A 122 -15.90 37.32 8.02
CA GLY A 122 -16.79 37.37 9.16
C GLY A 122 -17.84 36.27 9.30
N PRO A 123 -17.50 34.96 9.36
CA PRO A 123 -16.18 34.31 9.39
C PRO A 123 -15.55 34.14 8.01
N LEU A 124 -14.24 33.88 7.95
CA LEU A 124 -13.54 33.60 6.70
C LEU A 124 -14.08 32.33 6.06
N ARG A 125 -14.54 32.44 4.81
CA ARG A 125 -14.97 31.33 3.97
C ARG A 125 -14.31 31.45 2.60
N ILE A 126 -13.96 30.30 2.04
CA ILE A 126 -13.40 30.20 0.69
C ILE A 126 -14.23 29.16 -0.08
N GLY A 127 -15.02 29.65 -1.02
CA GLY A 127 -15.86 28.83 -1.89
C GLY A 127 -15.24 28.70 -3.28
N VAL A 128 -15.26 27.50 -3.84
CA VAL A 128 -14.96 27.25 -5.25
C VAL A 128 -16.25 26.92 -5.96
N GLU A 129 -16.55 27.70 -7.01
CA GLU A 129 -17.80 27.65 -7.74
C GLU A 129 -17.53 27.37 -9.23
N HIS A 130 -18.31 26.44 -9.79
CA HIS A 130 -18.35 26.20 -11.23
C HIS A 130 -19.58 26.91 -11.85
N PRO A 131 -19.47 27.55 -13.02
CA PRO A 131 -20.55 28.39 -13.56
C PRO A 131 -21.89 27.67 -13.76
N THR A 132 -21.85 26.37 -14.04
CA THR A 132 -23.07 25.59 -14.32
C THR A 132 -23.40 24.55 -13.22
N GLN A 133 -22.45 24.18 -12.38
CA GLN A 133 -22.63 23.17 -11.31
C GLN A 133 -22.84 23.80 -9.92
N GLY A 134 -22.61 25.12 -9.80
CA GLY A 134 -22.66 25.82 -8.51
C GLY A 134 -21.45 25.56 -7.63
N VAL A 135 -21.66 25.58 -6.32
CA VAL A 135 -20.58 25.39 -5.32
C VAL A 135 -20.03 23.96 -5.38
N VAL A 136 -18.75 23.83 -5.75
CA VAL A 136 -18.04 22.55 -5.75
C VAL A 136 -17.55 22.20 -4.34
N GLN A 137 -16.96 23.21 -3.65
CA GLN A 137 -16.53 23.06 -2.25
C GLN A 137 -16.54 24.42 -1.57
N GLU A 138 -16.95 24.45 -0.32
CA GLU A 138 -16.80 25.61 0.58
C GLU A 138 -16.03 25.21 1.81
N LEU A 139 -14.98 25.98 2.11
CA LEU A 139 -14.16 25.86 3.32
C LEU A 139 -14.52 27.02 4.25
N SER A 140 -14.61 26.73 5.55
CA SER A 140 -14.77 27.74 6.60
C SER A 140 -13.63 27.67 7.58
N PHE A 141 -13.10 28.81 7.97
CA PHE A 141 -11.97 28.91 8.90
C PHE A 141 -12.43 29.60 10.17
N ARG A 142 -12.24 28.93 11.28
CA ARG A 142 -12.57 29.42 12.63
C ARG A 142 -11.31 29.44 13.48
N PRO A 143 -10.50 30.51 13.39
CA PRO A 143 -9.22 30.61 14.11
C PRO A 143 -9.37 30.52 15.62
N ASP A 144 -10.49 31.06 16.17
CA ASP A 144 -10.86 31.00 17.58
C ASP A 144 -11.02 29.56 18.11
N LEU A 145 -11.37 28.62 17.27
CA LEU A 145 -11.52 27.19 17.59
C LEU A 145 -10.43 26.31 16.97
N ASN A 146 -9.51 26.88 16.22
CA ASN A 146 -8.53 26.15 15.40
C ASN A 146 -9.20 25.10 14.51
N GLU A 147 -10.24 25.49 13.76
CA GLU A 147 -11.05 24.60 12.94
C GLU A 147 -11.08 25.02 11.47
N ILE A 148 -10.98 24.02 10.59
CA ILE A 148 -11.31 24.13 9.17
C ILE A 148 -12.53 23.26 8.89
N GLY A 149 -13.65 23.88 8.53
CA GLY A 149 -14.87 23.18 8.10
C GLY A 149 -14.87 22.97 6.59
N PHE A 150 -15.50 21.89 6.11
CA PHE A 150 -15.67 21.59 4.69
C PHE A 150 -16.97 20.81 4.43
N GLY A 151 -17.59 21.05 3.27
CA GLY A 151 -18.85 20.40 2.88
C GLY A 151 -18.66 18.98 2.34
N TYR A 152 -19.70 18.12 2.45
CA TYR A 152 -19.72 16.77 1.86
C TYR A 152 -20.51 16.73 0.53
N ASN A 153 -21.34 17.74 0.25
CA ASN A 153 -22.28 17.77 -0.88
C ASN A 153 -23.18 16.51 -0.90
N ASP A 154 -23.62 16.03 0.27
CA ASP A 154 -24.46 14.83 0.51
C ASP A 154 -23.88 13.52 -0.07
N ALA A 155 -22.60 13.50 -0.37
CA ALA A 155 -21.91 12.35 -0.94
C ALA A 155 -20.97 11.67 0.06
N PRO A 156 -20.65 10.37 -0.12
CA PRO A 156 -19.64 9.69 0.66
C PRO A 156 -18.27 10.38 0.59
N VAL A 157 -17.50 10.25 1.66
CA VAL A 157 -16.14 10.78 1.79
C VAL A 157 -15.15 9.63 1.93
N TYR A 158 -14.16 9.57 1.06
CA TYR A 158 -13.16 8.51 1.00
C TYR A 158 -11.76 9.03 1.28
N GLY A 159 -10.79 8.11 1.44
CA GLY A 159 -9.40 8.46 1.67
C GLY A 159 -8.98 8.32 3.12
N MET A 160 -8.21 9.27 3.63
CA MET A 160 -7.66 9.36 4.97
C MET A 160 -6.63 8.27 5.33
N GLY A 161 -6.20 7.43 4.39
CA GLY A 161 -5.27 6.32 4.60
C GLY A 161 -5.93 5.03 5.12
N PRO A 162 -5.27 3.87 4.99
CA PRO A 162 -5.79 2.58 5.44
C PRO A 162 -5.78 2.43 6.96
N GLY A 163 -6.57 1.49 7.45
CA GLY A 163 -6.68 1.08 8.86
C GLY A 163 -7.79 1.79 9.64
N SER A 164 -8.31 1.09 10.63
CA SER A 164 -9.18 1.55 11.72
C SER A 164 -10.61 1.99 11.37
N HIS A 165 -10.95 2.28 10.14
CA HIS A 165 -12.25 2.86 9.79
C HIS A 165 -12.88 2.25 8.53
N PRO A 166 -14.22 2.29 8.38
CA PRO A 166 -14.91 1.95 7.15
C PRO A 166 -14.43 2.77 5.94
N MET A 167 -14.81 2.35 4.73
CA MET A 167 -14.43 3.03 3.49
C MET A 167 -15.04 4.43 3.39
N ASP A 168 -16.35 4.58 3.63
CA ASP A 168 -16.98 5.90 3.82
C ASP A 168 -16.63 6.43 5.21
N ARG A 169 -16.01 7.58 5.25
CA ARG A 169 -15.48 8.19 6.48
C ARG A 169 -16.50 9.00 7.27
N ARG A 170 -17.66 9.28 6.68
CA ARG A 170 -18.75 10.00 7.38
C ARG A 170 -19.23 9.23 8.61
N GLY A 171 -19.68 9.96 9.61
CA GLY A 171 -20.12 9.42 10.90
C GLY A 171 -18.98 9.07 11.86
N GLY A 172 -17.71 9.24 11.46
CA GLY A 172 -16.54 8.89 12.27
C GLY A 172 -15.72 10.08 12.76
N LYS A 173 -14.85 9.81 13.73
CA LYS A 173 -13.79 10.71 14.17
C LYS A 173 -12.44 10.02 14.00
N ASP A 174 -11.43 10.75 13.54
CA ASP A 174 -10.08 10.22 13.33
C ASP A 174 -9.03 11.17 13.87
N ARG A 175 -8.22 10.71 14.81
CA ARG A 175 -7.14 11.50 15.44
C ARG A 175 -5.84 11.51 14.65
N MET A 176 -5.80 10.99 13.45
CA MET A 176 -4.60 10.92 12.61
C MET A 176 -3.36 10.34 13.34
N ARG A 177 -3.57 9.37 14.21
CA ARG A 177 -2.48 8.65 14.86
C ARG A 177 -2.13 7.39 14.09
N ASN A 178 -0.84 7.14 13.95
CA ASN A 178 -0.33 5.90 13.37
C ASN A 178 -0.42 4.76 14.38
N GLY A 179 -0.35 3.51 13.89
CA GLY A 179 -0.15 2.32 14.70
C GLY A 179 -1.41 1.62 15.17
N ALA A 180 -1.31 1.02 16.34
CA ALA A 180 -2.27 0.09 16.91
C ALA A 180 -3.47 0.81 17.56
N GLY A 181 -4.35 1.40 16.78
CA GLY A 181 -5.66 1.83 17.29
C GLY A 181 -6.54 0.65 17.67
N ASP A 182 -7.72 0.93 18.27
CA ASP A 182 -8.63 -0.05 18.87
C ASP A 182 -9.05 -1.20 17.94
N ASN A 183 -8.91 -1.05 16.64
CA ASN A 183 -9.31 -2.04 15.64
C ASN A 183 -8.12 -2.61 14.81
N LEU A 184 -6.86 -2.45 15.28
CA LEU A 184 -5.67 -2.96 14.59
C LEU A 184 -5.84 -4.42 14.14
N ARG A 185 -6.34 -5.28 15.02
CA ARG A 185 -6.40 -6.71 14.77
C ARG A 185 -7.38 -7.11 13.68
N VAL A 186 -8.34 -6.26 13.36
CA VAL A 186 -9.35 -6.49 12.31
C VAL A 186 -9.08 -5.61 11.08
N PHE A 187 -8.95 -4.30 11.27
CA PHE A 187 -8.77 -3.34 10.19
C PHE A 187 -7.32 -3.18 9.73
N GLY A 188 -6.37 -3.63 10.53
CA GLY A 188 -4.94 -3.42 10.27
C GLY A 188 -4.41 -2.11 10.82
N ALA A 189 -3.10 -1.92 10.67
CA ALA A 189 -2.38 -0.75 11.16
C ALA A 189 -2.95 0.53 10.56
N ARG A 190 -3.25 1.50 11.42
CA ARG A 190 -3.69 2.82 10.97
C ARG A 190 -2.52 3.62 10.40
N ASN A 191 -2.63 3.99 9.15
CA ASN A 191 -1.69 4.85 8.44
C ASN A 191 -2.42 6.12 7.99
N PRO A 192 -2.38 7.19 8.78
CA PRO A 192 -3.12 8.41 8.47
C PRO A 192 -2.49 9.15 7.29
N ILE A 193 -3.31 9.46 6.31
CA ILE A 193 -2.97 10.30 5.17
C ILE A 193 -4.06 11.37 5.09
N PRO A 194 -3.75 12.66 5.29
CA PRO A 194 -4.75 13.71 5.36
C PRO A 194 -5.27 14.13 3.98
N TRP A 195 -5.61 13.14 3.17
CA TRP A 195 -6.24 13.25 1.87
C TRP A 195 -7.66 12.71 1.92
N LEU A 196 -8.62 13.54 1.57
CA LEU A 196 -10.02 13.18 1.44
C LEU A 196 -10.50 13.47 0.03
N MET A 197 -11.42 12.65 -0.45
CA MET A 197 -12.12 12.91 -1.70
C MET A 197 -13.62 12.68 -1.54
N GLY A 198 -14.40 13.55 -2.18
CA GLY A 198 -15.84 13.45 -2.32
C GLY A 198 -16.25 13.62 -3.78
N LYS A 199 -17.53 13.93 -4.02
CA LYS A 199 -18.06 14.12 -5.36
C LYS A 199 -17.56 15.46 -5.93
N GLY A 200 -16.66 15.42 -6.89
CA GLY A 200 -16.13 16.59 -7.60
C GLY A 200 -14.99 17.33 -6.92
N TRP A 201 -14.59 16.92 -5.73
CA TRP A 201 -13.54 17.59 -4.97
C TRP A 201 -12.61 16.61 -4.24
N GLY A 202 -11.36 17.06 -4.01
CA GLY A 202 -10.39 16.44 -3.13
C GLY A 202 -9.72 17.48 -2.25
N LEU A 203 -9.42 17.14 -1.00
CA LEU A 203 -8.72 17.98 -0.03
C LEU A 203 -7.50 17.26 0.51
N PHE A 204 -6.34 17.88 0.38
CA PHE A 204 -5.13 17.45 1.05
C PHE A 204 -4.72 18.50 2.08
N PHE A 205 -4.83 18.15 3.37
CA PHE A 205 -4.37 18.97 4.48
C PHE A 205 -2.89 18.71 4.69
N HIS A 206 -2.05 19.68 4.40
CA HIS A 206 -0.60 19.58 4.57
C HIS A 206 -0.20 19.81 6.03
N GLU A 207 -0.73 18.96 6.90
CA GLU A 207 -0.58 19.04 8.35
C GLU A 207 -0.09 17.70 8.92
N PRO A 208 1.01 17.68 9.71
CA PRO A 208 1.59 16.44 10.21
C PRO A 208 0.71 15.73 11.24
N GLY A 209 -0.29 16.41 11.79
CA GLY A 209 -1.21 15.82 12.75
C GLY A 209 -2.46 16.65 12.93
N GLY A 210 -3.49 16.06 13.47
CA GLY A 210 -4.76 16.69 13.71
C GLY A 210 -5.87 15.70 14.00
N GLN A 211 -7.09 16.20 14.00
CA GLN A 211 -8.28 15.39 14.19
C GLN A 211 -9.33 15.77 13.15
N PHE A 212 -9.84 14.76 12.46
CA PHE A 212 -11.06 14.88 11.67
C PHE A 212 -12.28 14.52 12.52
N ASP A 213 -13.32 15.32 12.39
CA ASP A 213 -14.67 15.03 12.91
C ASP A 213 -15.65 15.05 11.74
N LEU A 214 -16.12 13.88 11.35
CA LEU A 214 -17.01 13.69 10.21
C LEU A 214 -18.42 13.22 10.68
N THR A 215 -18.77 13.48 11.94
CA THR A 215 -20.03 13.07 12.54
C THR A 215 -21.21 14.01 12.28
N GLY A 216 -20.93 15.23 11.82
CA GLY A 216 -21.92 16.25 11.48
C GLY A 216 -22.36 16.21 10.02
N GLU A 217 -23.15 17.19 9.59
CA GLU A 217 -23.56 17.43 8.19
C GLU A 217 -22.42 17.93 7.33
N SER A 218 -21.32 18.38 7.94
CA SER A 218 -20.08 18.81 7.33
C SER A 218 -18.87 18.29 8.12
N GLY A 219 -17.71 18.20 7.46
CA GLY A 219 -16.48 17.79 8.09
C GLY A 219 -15.79 18.94 8.78
N ILE A 220 -15.09 18.62 9.86
CA ILE A 220 -14.22 19.54 10.58
C ILE A 220 -12.83 18.90 10.70
N PHE A 221 -11.81 19.66 10.35
CA PHE A 221 -10.42 19.33 10.65
C PHE A 221 -9.89 20.28 11.72
N ARG A 222 -9.23 19.73 12.75
CA ARG A 222 -8.54 20.46 13.80
C ARG A 222 -7.06 20.13 13.76
N PRO A 223 -6.19 21.02 13.26
CA PRO A 223 -4.74 20.84 13.33
C PRO A 223 -4.25 20.62 14.76
N SER A 224 -3.19 19.83 14.93
CA SER A 224 -2.61 19.58 16.26
C SER A 224 -1.74 20.73 16.77
N ASP A 225 -1.21 21.56 15.88
CA ASP A 225 -0.39 22.70 16.21
C ASP A 225 -1.12 24.01 15.87
N VAL A 226 -1.51 24.73 16.91
CA VAL A 226 -2.24 26.01 16.81
C VAL A 226 -1.33 27.17 16.38
N ALA A 227 -0.04 27.06 16.66
CA ALA A 227 0.93 28.14 16.41
C ALA A 227 1.43 28.16 14.95
N ARG A 228 1.18 27.11 14.20
CA ARG A 228 1.52 27.01 12.78
C ARG A 228 0.40 27.58 11.92
N GLY A 229 0.76 28.28 10.86
CA GLY A 229 -0.18 28.58 9.79
C GLY A 229 -0.77 27.28 9.20
N GLN A 230 -1.87 27.41 8.51
CA GLN A 230 -2.57 26.28 7.86
C GLN A 230 -2.25 26.27 6.37
N ASP A 231 -1.94 25.09 5.83
CA ASP A 231 -1.66 24.89 4.41
C ASP A 231 -2.48 23.69 3.88
N LEU A 232 -3.24 23.90 2.84
CA LEU A 232 -4.06 22.85 2.25
C LEU A 232 -4.17 23.00 0.73
N TYR A 233 -4.46 21.89 0.07
CA TYR A 233 -4.68 21.84 -1.36
C TYR A 233 -6.12 21.39 -1.64
N LEU A 234 -6.84 22.19 -2.43
CA LEU A 234 -8.14 21.84 -2.97
C LEU A 234 -7.99 21.41 -4.42
N CYS A 235 -8.43 20.22 -4.71
CA CYS A 235 -8.49 19.62 -6.04
C CYS A 235 -9.94 19.64 -6.54
N VAL A 236 -10.15 19.95 -7.82
CA VAL A 236 -11.46 19.86 -8.48
C VAL A 236 -11.35 18.94 -9.69
N GLY A 237 -12.33 18.07 -9.89
CA GLY A 237 -12.31 17.13 -11.00
C GLY A 237 -13.65 16.41 -11.16
N ALA A 238 -14.04 16.14 -12.40
CA ALA A 238 -15.29 15.45 -12.70
C ALA A 238 -15.28 13.97 -12.26
N THR A 239 -14.10 13.38 -12.15
CA THR A 239 -13.92 11.96 -11.84
C THR A 239 -12.93 11.74 -10.70
N PRO A 240 -13.11 10.68 -9.91
CA PRO A 240 -12.15 10.33 -8.85
C PRO A 240 -10.75 9.99 -9.37
N ALA A 241 -10.65 9.51 -10.60
CA ALA A 241 -9.35 9.26 -11.24
C ALA A 241 -8.58 10.56 -11.50
N GLU A 242 -9.27 11.64 -11.85
CA GLU A 242 -8.67 12.98 -11.94
C GLU A 242 -8.20 13.48 -10.59
N LEU A 243 -9.00 13.30 -9.53
CA LEU A 243 -8.64 13.70 -8.17
C LEU A 243 -7.40 12.94 -7.66
N LEU A 244 -7.29 11.62 -7.93
CA LEU A 244 -6.11 10.82 -7.56
C LEU A 244 -4.86 11.25 -8.36
N ARG A 245 -5.00 11.59 -9.64
CA ARG A 245 -3.88 12.15 -10.43
C ARG A 245 -3.39 13.47 -9.84
N GLN A 246 -4.33 14.35 -9.46
CA GLN A 246 -4.01 15.64 -8.83
C GLN A 246 -3.33 15.44 -7.46
N TYR A 247 -3.80 14.48 -6.67
CA TYR A 247 -3.11 14.09 -5.44
C TYR A 247 -1.68 13.61 -5.72
N ALA A 248 -1.48 12.76 -6.73
CA ALA A 248 -0.15 12.33 -7.14
C ALA A 248 0.70 13.48 -7.70
N GLU A 249 0.08 14.45 -8.36
CA GLU A 249 0.77 15.66 -8.81
C GLU A 249 1.27 16.51 -7.63
N ILE A 250 0.51 16.60 -6.54
CA ILE A 250 0.91 17.30 -5.32
C ILE A 250 1.99 16.52 -4.57
N THR A 251 1.76 15.23 -4.32
CA THR A 251 2.57 14.42 -3.40
C THR A 251 3.63 13.57 -4.10
N GLY A 252 3.70 13.63 -5.42
CA GLY A 252 4.59 12.84 -6.28
C GLY A 252 3.96 11.55 -6.77
N TYR A 253 4.29 11.21 -8.03
CA TYR A 253 3.81 9.98 -8.65
C TYR A 253 4.45 8.73 -8.02
N PRO A 254 3.73 7.59 -8.01
CA PRO A 254 4.27 6.33 -7.54
C PRO A 254 5.55 5.93 -8.30
N HIS A 255 6.49 5.28 -7.60
CA HIS A 255 7.63 4.66 -8.28
C HIS A 255 7.18 3.50 -9.16
N LEU A 256 7.93 3.19 -10.21
CA LEU A 256 7.75 1.93 -10.94
C LEU A 256 8.49 0.82 -10.17
N PRO A 257 7.80 -0.21 -9.65
CA PRO A 257 8.44 -1.23 -8.84
C PRO A 257 9.32 -2.16 -9.68
N ALA A 258 10.32 -2.77 -9.08
CA ALA A 258 11.00 -3.90 -9.70
C ALA A 258 9.98 -5.04 -9.93
N LYS A 259 10.02 -5.68 -11.08
CA LYS A 259 8.98 -6.65 -11.52
C LYS A 259 8.83 -7.83 -10.55
N TRP A 260 9.95 -8.29 -9.95
CA TRP A 260 9.95 -9.38 -8.97
C TRP A 260 9.12 -9.07 -7.72
N THR A 261 8.98 -7.80 -7.36
CA THR A 261 8.20 -7.39 -6.17
C THR A 261 6.69 -7.61 -6.33
N LEU A 262 6.24 -7.75 -7.58
CA LEU A 262 4.88 -8.13 -7.93
C LEU A 262 4.67 -9.65 -7.94
N GLY A 263 5.73 -10.45 -7.87
CA GLY A 263 5.66 -11.90 -7.74
C GLY A 263 5.33 -12.37 -6.33
N PHE A 264 5.40 -13.68 -6.09
CA PHE A 264 5.14 -14.26 -4.79
C PHE A 264 6.37 -14.15 -3.89
N GLN A 265 6.14 -13.81 -2.63
CA GLN A 265 7.16 -13.66 -1.58
C GLN A 265 6.84 -14.57 -0.39
N GLN A 266 7.80 -15.39 0.01
CA GLN A 266 7.68 -16.24 1.19
C GLN A 266 8.43 -15.63 2.36
N SER A 267 7.73 -15.35 3.45
CA SER A 267 8.36 -14.89 4.68
C SER A 267 8.59 -16.05 5.64
N HIS A 268 9.79 -16.08 6.19
CA HIS A 268 10.24 -17.08 7.14
C HIS A 268 10.46 -16.41 8.50
N ARG A 269 9.78 -16.89 9.54
CA ARG A 269 9.83 -16.24 10.85
C ARG A 269 10.87 -16.85 11.77
N THR A 270 10.82 -18.15 11.98
CA THR A 270 11.75 -18.85 12.86
C THR A 270 12.76 -19.61 12.03
N ILE A 271 14.05 -19.40 12.29
CA ILE A 271 15.14 -19.97 11.52
C ILE A 271 15.94 -20.90 12.41
N GLU A 272 16.10 -22.15 12.01
CA GLU A 272 16.81 -23.16 12.78
C GLU A 272 18.25 -23.32 12.28
N SER A 273 18.46 -23.35 10.97
CA SER A 273 19.76 -23.56 10.37
C SER A 273 19.83 -23.06 8.94
N ARG A 274 21.04 -23.01 8.40
CA ARG A 274 21.31 -22.78 6.98
C ARG A 274 20.60 -23.79 6.10
N GLU A 275 20.66 -25.06 6.48
CA GLU A 275 20.07 -26.16 5.71
C GLU A 275 18.55 -25.98 5.59
N GLN A 276 17.88 -25.58 6.68
CA GLN A 276 16.44 -25.36 6.67
C GLN A 276 16.06 -24.23 5.70
N ILE A 277 16.73 -23.09 5.73
CA ILE A 277 16.38 -21.96 4.87
C ILE A 277 16.62 -22.26 3.39
N LEU A 278 17.69 -22.99 3.06
CA LEU A 278 18.00 -23.40 1.71
C LEU A 278 17.03 -24.49 1.21
N GLU A 279 16.68 -25.47 2.06
CA GLU A 279 15.69 -26.51 1.72
C GLU A 279 14.32 -25.91 1.46
N GLU A 280 13.91 -24.91 2.23
CA GLU A 280 12.66 -24.18 2.01
C GLU A 280 12.63 -23.55 0.61
N ALA A 281 13.68 -22.81 0.24
CA ALA A 281 13.80 -22.19 -1.08
C ALA A 281 13.85 -23.24 -2.20
N ARG A 282 14.67 -24.27 -2.07
CA ARG A 282 14.79 -25.36 -3.05
C ARG A 282 13.50 -26.15 -3.21
N THR A 283 12.67 -26.22 -2.17
CA THR A 283 11.35 -26.86 -2.26
C THR A 283 10.42 -26.13 -3.21
N PHE A 284 10.44 -24.81 -3.28
CA PHE A 284 9.71 -24.05 -4.32
C PHE A 284 10.14 -24.49 -5.73
N ARG A 285 11.45 -24.56 -5.99
CA ARG A 285 12.00 -24.96 -7.29
C ARG A 285 11.67 -26.42 -7.61
N LYS A 286 11.87 -27.35 -6.67
CA LYS A 286 11.55 -28.76 -6.80
C LYS A 286 10.06 -28.98 -7.09
N LYS A 287 9.19 -28.25 -6.42
CA LYS A 287 7.73 -28.31 -6.65
C LYS A 287 7.29 -27.50 -7.87
N LYS A 288 8.17 -26.75 -8.51
CA LYS A 288 7.85 -25.83 -9.62
C LYS A 288 6.74 -24.85 -9.23
N LEU A 289 6.87 -24.25 -8.06
CA LEU A 289 5.97 -23.21 -7.56
C LEU A 289 6.61 -21.84 -7.79
N PRO A 290 5.91 -20.90 -8.43
CA PRO A 290 6.39 -19.52 -8.56
C PRO A 290 6.71 -18.90 -7.20
N CYS A 291 7.94 -18.38 -7.06
CA CYS A 291 8.38 -17.59 -5.90
C CYS A 291 9.59 -16.74 -6.28
N ASP A 292 9.54 -15.47 -5.99
CA ASP A 292 10.58 -14.50 -6.37
C ASP A 292 11.48 -14.09 -5.21
N ALA A 293 10.98 -14.11 -3.98
CA ALA A 293 11.76 -13.63 -2.84
C ALA A 293 11.52 -14.45 -1.56
N MET A 294 12.58 -14.57 -0.77
CA MET A 294 12.56 -15.06 0.60
C MET A 294 12.77 -13.89 1.56
N ILE A 295 11.96 -13.83 2.60
CA ILE A 295 12.00 -12.77 3.62
C ILE A 295 12.32 -13.37 4.98
N TYR A 296 13.36 -12.89 5.65
CA TYR A 296 13.82 -13.42 6.94
C TYR A 296 13.61 -12.42 8.07
N LEU A 297 12.93 -12.89 9.12
CA LEU A 297 12.66 -12.11 10.32
C LEU A 297 13.93 -11.97 11.17
N GLY A 298 14.05 -10.83 11.86
CA GLY A 298 15.13 -10.60 12.83
C GLY A 298 14.87 -11.27 14.17
N THR A 299 15.94 -11.55 14.89
CA THR A 299 15.92 -12.04 16.28
C THR A 299 15.29 -11.01 17.21
N GLY A 300 14.57 -11.47 18.23
CA GLY A 300 13.88 -10.63 19.21
C GLY A 300 12.36 -10.80 19.18
N PHE A 301 11.75 -10.93 17.99
CA PHE A 301 10.37 -11.41 17.83
C PHE A 301 10.30 -12.92 17.58
N SER A 302 11.40 -13.54 17.26
CA SER A 302 11.58 -14.98 17.20
C SER A 302 12.79 -15.38 18.03
N PRO A 303 12.85 -16.62 18.52
CA PRO A 303 14.00 -17.13 19.28
C PRO A 303 15.30 -17.07 18.48
N SER A 304 15.20 -17.25 17.16
CA SER A 304 16.32 -17.21 16.23
C SER A 304 15.87 -16.55 14.93
N GLY A 305 16.58 -15.53 14.53
CA GLY A 305 16.37 -14.78 13.31
C GLY A 305 17.67 -14.61 12.53
N TRP A 306 17.64 -13.82 11.45
CA TRP A 306 18.79 -13.59 10.59
C TRP A 306 19.94 -12.85 11.31
N ASN A 307 19.65 -12.07 12.35
CA ASN A 307 20.62 -11.23 13.07
C ASN A 307 20.84 -11.65 14.53
N THR A 308 21.87 -11.09 15.15
CA THR A 308 22.30 -11.43 16.51
C THR A 308 21.38 -10.90 17.61
N GLY A 309 20.47 -9.98 17.32
CA GLY A 309 19.56 -9.40 18.30
C GLY A 309 18.64 -8.34 17.71
N HIS A 310 17.68 -7.90 18.53
CA HIS A 310 16.65 -6.94 18.14
C HIS A 310 17.27 -5.61 17.66
N GLY A 311 17.04 -5.27 16.41
CA GLY A 311 17.62 -4.07 15.77
C GLY A 311 19.09 -4.17 15.36
N SER A 312 19.74 -5.33 15.52
CA SER A 312 21.12 -5.56 15.08
C SER A 312 21.21 -5.68 13.55
N PHE A 313 22.32 -5.18 12.96
CA PHE A 313 22.68 -5.35 11.55
C PHE A 313 23.82 -6.38 11.37
N VAL A 314 24.04 -7.23 12.35
CA VAL A 314 25.05 -8.29 12.32
C VAL A 314 24.35 -9.63 12.14
N PHE A 315 24.77 -10.41 11.12
CA PHE A 315 24.21 -11.75 10.90
C PHE A 315 24.42 -12.68 12.09
N ASN A 316 23.43 -13.50 12.36
CA ASN A 316 23.51 -14.59 13.31
C ASN A 316 24.20 -15.79 12.65
N GLU A 317 25.49 -15.96 12.91
CA GLU A 317 26.30 -17.01 12.30
C GLU A 317 25.84 -18.43 12.66
N ALA A 318 25.05 -18.61 13.73
CA ALA A 318 24.48 -19.91 14.06
C ALA A 318 23.48 -20.42 13.02
N VAL A 319 22.79 -19.51 12.32
CA VAL A 319 21.79 -19.83 11.28
C VAL A 319 22.17 -19.30 9.90
N PHE A 320 23.04 -18.31 9.81
CA PHE A 320 23.65 -17.79 8.60
C PHE A 320 25.19 -17.85 8.66
N PRO A 321 25.77 -19.05 8.78
CA PRO A 321 27.22 -19.18 8.66
C PRO A 321 27.65 -18.81 7.24
N ASP A 322 28.64 -17.92 7.10
CA ASP A 322 29.04 -17.36 5.80
C ASP A 322 27.83 -16.79 5.03
N PRO A 323 27.28 -15.63 5.48
CA PRO A 323 26.06 -15.08 4.89
C PRO A 323 26.22 -14.70 3.42
N GLU A 324 27.41 -14.31 2.98
CA GLU A 324 27.69 -13.99 1.56
C GLU A 324 27.53 -15.24 0.67
N ALA A 325 28.05 -16.40 1.11
CA ALA A 325 27.84 -17.66 0.39
C ALA A 325 26.38 -18.06 0.34
N ILE A 326 25.63 -17.91 1.41
CA ILE A 326 24.21 -18.22 1.47
C ILE A 326 23.42 -17.32 0.52
N LEU A 327 23.67 -16.02 0.55
CA LEU A 327 22.98 -15.07 -0.35
C LEU A 327 23.29 -15.38 -1.83
N ARG A 328 24.53 -15.75 -2.13
CA ARG A 328 24.90 -16.19 -3.48
C ARG A 328 24.13 -17.45 -3.89
N GLU A 329 23.98 -18.45 -3.03
CA GLU A 329 23.17 -19.65 -3.32
C GLU A 329 21.71 -19.30 -3.58
N PHE A 330 21.12 -18.36 -2.84
CA PHE A 330 19.77 -17.86 -3.15
C PHE A 330 19.69 -17.22 -4.53
N HIS A 331 20.67 -16.41 -4.90
CA HIS A 331 20.72 -15.77 -6.22
C HIS A 331 20.93 -16.78 -7.36
N GLU A 332 21.74 -17.83 -7.15
CA GLU A 332 21.90 -18.93 -8.09
C GLU A 332 20.58 -19.70 -8.32
N GLU A 333 19.76 -19.81 -7.28
CA GLU A 333 18.41 -20.37 -7.34
C GLU A 333 17.34 -19.33 -7.77
N HIS A 334 17.78 -18.13 -8.18
CA HIS A 334 16.94 -17.01 -8.61
C HIS A 334 15.94 -16.51 -7.56
N PHE A 335 16.34 -16.48 -6.29
CA PHE A 335 15.59 -15.80 -5.23
C PHE A 335 16.21 -14.47 -4.88
N LYS A 336 15.38 -13.47 -4.63
CA LYS A 336 15.74 -12.25 -3.94
C LYS A 336 15.66 -12.47 -2.43
N VAL A 337 16.51 -11.78 -1.67
CA VAL A 337 16.52 -11.88 -0.20
C VAL A 337 16.18 -10.55 0.44
N VAL A 338 15.15 -10.56 1.29
CA VAL A 338 14.66 -9.39 2.01
C VAL A 338 14.85 -9.61 3.50
N LEU A 339 15.40 -8.63 4.20
CA LEU A 339 15.65 -8.71 5.64
C LEU A 339 14.70 -7.78 6.41
N HIS A 340 14.08 -8.34 7.44
CA HIS A 340 13.27 -7.61 8.39
C HIS A 340 14.15 -6.83 9.38
N VAL A 341 13.85 -5.54 9.54
CA VAL A 341 14.57 -4.63 10.42
C VAL A 341 13.62 -3.86 11.32
N VAL A 342 14.01 -3.68 12.57
CA VAL A 342 13.21 -3.08 13.63
C VAL A 342 14.02 -2.04 14.39
N ASN A 343 13.38 -1.40 15.36
CA ASN A 343 14.02 -0.48 16.30
C ASN A 343 14.70 0.72 15.60
N PRO A 344 13.95 1.47 14.76
CA PRO A 344 14.51 2.64 14.10
C PRO A 344 14.88 3.73 15.12
N PRO A 345 15.82 4.64 14.80
CA PRO A 345 16.07 5.82 15.60
C PRO A 345 14.79 6.63 15.84
N GLU A 346 14.58 7.11 17.07
CA GLU A 346 13.35 7.83 17.47
C GLU A 346 13.08 9.12 16.68
N ASN A 347 14.15 9.83 16.30
CA ASN A 347 14.08 11.10 15.55
C ASN A 347 14.88 10.99 14.24
N LEU A 348 14.40 10.18 13.29
CA LEU A 348 15.05 10.07 12.01
C LEU A 348 14.84 11.37 11.20
N HIS A 349 15.94 11.96 10.71
CA HIS A 349 15.95 13.23 9.98
C HIS A 349 17.03 13.26 8.89
N GLY A 350 17.06 14.30 8.07
CA GLY A 350 18.05 14.47 7.02
C GLY A 350 17.80 13.60 5.77
N SER A 351 18.82 13.47 4.96
CA SER A 351 18.81 12.66 3.74
C SER A 351 20.08 11.82 3.65
N VAL A 352 19.99 10.63 3.08
CA VAL A 352 21.17 9.80 2.77
C VAL A 352 22.13 10.48 1.79
N ARG A 353 21.65 11.46 1.04
CA ARG A 353 22.45 12.24 0.06
C ARG A 353 23.32 13.31 0.71
N ASP A 354 22.96 13.72 1.92
CA ASP A 354 23.64 14.80 2.65
C ASP A 354 24.80 14.28 3.51
N ALA A 355 25.18 13.00 3.34
CA ALA A 355 26.25 12.35 4.09
C ALA A 355 27.60 12.93 3.71
N GLY A 356 27.98 14.02 4.37
CA GLY A 356 29.37 14.46 4.47
C GLY A 356 30.13 13.62 5.50
N ASP A 357 31.46 13.90 5.65
CA ASP A 357 32.33 13.26 6.66
C ASP A 357 32.03 13.68 8.12
N ALA A 358 30.88 14.31 8.36
CA ALA A 358 30.48 14.80 9.66
C ALA A 358 30.32 13.65 10.68
N ALA A 359 30.73 13.88 11.90
CA ALA A 359 30.58 12.97 13.04
C ALA A 359 29.13 12.47 13.12
N ALA A 360 28.97 11.16 13.46
CA ALA A 360 27.68 10.51 13.52
C ALA A 360 26.71 11.29 14.44
N VAL A 361 25.69 11.90 13.82
CA VAL A 361 24.61 12.57 14.55
C VAL A 361 23.52 11.53 14.82
N PRO A 362 23.10 11.34 16.08
CA PRO A 362 22.01 10.41 16.40
C PRO A 362 20.74 10.76 15.63
N GLY A 363 20.11 9.75 14.97
CA GLY A 363 18.90 9.96 14.19
C GLY A 363 19.12 10.48 12.76
N ASP A 364 20.34 10.74 12.33
CA ASP A 364 20.65 11.08 10.95
C ASP A 364 20.41 9.91 10.00
N ALA A 365 19.65 10.13 8.93
CA ALA A 365 19.27 9.09 7.99
C ALA A 365 20.48 8.47 7.27
N ALA A 366 21.51 9.26 6.94
CA ALA A 366 22.71 8.75 6.31
C ALA A 366 23.51 7.84 7.23
N ASN A 367 23.60 8.18 8.53
CA ASN A 367 24.26 7.34 9.53
C ASN A 367 23.49 6.04 9.76
N TYR A 368 22.19 6.08 9.80
CA TYR A 368 21.39 4.87 9.94
C TYR A 368 21.49 3.99 8.69
N TRP A 369 21.48 4.57 7.50
CA TRP A 369 21.68 3.83 6.25
C TRP A 369 23.06 3.16 6.15
N ARG A 370 24.13 3.76 6.69
CA ARG A 370 25.47 3.17 6.70
C ARG A 370 25.50 1.75 7.29
N GLN A 371 24.61 1.43 8.22
CA GLN A 371 24.52 0.09 8.81
C GLN A 371 23.96 -0.95 7.81
N HIS A 372 23.19 -0.53 6.84
CA HIS A 372 22.62 -1.39 5.80
C HIS A 372 23.61 -1.69 4.68
N VAL A 373 24.55 -0.77 4.40
CA VAL A 373 25.48 -0.85 3.26
C VAL A 373 26.30 -2.14 3.21
N PRO A 374 26.90 -2.65 4.32
CA PRO A 374 27.62 -3.93 4.28
C PRO A 374 26.74 -5.10 3.83
N LEU A 375 25.46 -5.12 4.26
CA LEU A 375 24.51 -6.18 3.91
C LEU A 375 24.09 -6.10 2.44
N VAL A 376 23.87 -4.88 1.93
CA VAL A 376 23.61 -4.66 0.48
C VAL A 376 24.79 -5.15 -0.37
N LYS A 377 26.02 -4.89 0.06
CA LYS A 377 27.23 -5.29 -0.68
C LYS A 377 27.40 -6.81 -0.81
N ILE A 378 26.93 -7.58 0.17
CA ILE A 378 26.99 -9.05 0.11
C ILE A 378 25.76 -9.68 -0.55
N GLY A 379 24.76 -8.86 -0.97
CA GLY A 379 23.66 -9.34 -1.81
C GLY A 379 22.26 -9.23 -1.24
N VAL A 380 22.02 -8.50 -0.14
CA VAL A 380 20.65 -8.24 0.32
C VAL A 380 19.92 -7.36 -0.71
N ASP A 381 18.76 -7.82 -1.18
CA ASP A 381 18.01 -7.19 -2.28
C ASP A 381 16.92 -6.22 -1.79
N GLY A 382 16.47 -6.35 -0.55
CA GLY A 382 15.39 -5.51 -0.06
C GLY A 382 15.23 -5.52 1.46
N TRP A 383 14.32 -4.69 1.92
CA TRP A 383 14.12 -4.46 3.35
C TRP A 383 12.65 -4.57 3.76
N TRP A 384 12.44 -5.01 4.97
CA TRP A 384 11.14 -4.96 5.62
C TRP A 384 11.27 -4.16 6.92
N PRO A 385 11.19 -2.80 6.83
CA PRO A 385 11.23 -1.92 8.01
C PRO A 385 9.93 -1.98 8.80
N ASP A 386 9.92 -2.79 9.84
CA ASP A 386 8.82 -2.93 10.81
C ASP A 386 8.97 -1.94 11.98
N GLU A 387 8.01 -1.92 12.90
CA GLU A 387 7.92 -0.96 14.02
C GLU A 387 7.91 0.52 13.58
N GLY A 388 8.21 1.44 14.50
CA GLY A 388 8.25 2.88 14.23
C GLY A 388 6.86 3.53 14.26
N ASP A 389 5.86 2.89 14.86
CA ASP A 389 4.50 3.43 14.98
C ASP A 389 4.46 4.74 15.79
N VAL A 390 5.41 4.89 16.72
CA VAL A 390 5.55 6.07 17.59
C VAL A 390 6.36 7.20 16.96
N LEU A 391 7.00 6.98 15.82
CA LEU A 391 7.79 8.00 15.15
C LEU A 391 6.94 9.21 14.77
N PRO A 392 7.46 10.42 14.90
CA PRO A 392 6.85 11.62 14.31
C PRO A 392 6.62 11.44 12.80
N VAL A 393 5.64 12.12 12.24
CA VAL A 393 5.28 12.01 10.81
C VAL A 393 6.48 12.28 9.90
N ALA A 394 7.24 13.34 10.16
CA ALA A 394 8.45 13.65 9.39
C ALA A 394 9.45 12.50 9.41
N SER A 395 9.73 11.92 10.60
CA SER A 395 10.67 10.80 10.73
C SER A 395 10.20 9.54 10.00
N ARG A 396 8.88 9.25 9.96
CA ARG A 396 8.34 8.13 9.16
C ARG A 396 8.64 8.32 7.68
N LEU A 397 8.38 9.52 7.18
CA LEU A 397 8.59 9.82 5.78
C LEU A 397 10.08 9.84 5.40
N VAL A 398 10.94 10.36 6.29
CA VAL A 398 12.41 10.26 6.15
C VAL A 398 12.83 8.79 6.10
N ARG A 399 12.27 7.92 6.97
CA ARG A 399 12.53 6.47 6.94
C ARG A 399 12.13 5.83 5.60
N ASN A 400 10.94 6.14 5.10
CA ASN A 400 10.48 5.62 3.81
C ASN A 400 11.42 6.05 2.66
N ARG A 401 11.76 7.33 2.63
CA ARG A 401 12.67 7.92 1.63
C ARG A 401 14.08 7.34 1.73
N MET A 402 14.59 7.15 2.94
CA MET A 402 15.93 6.61 3.19
C MET A 402 16.12 5.23 2.55
N TYR A 403 15.16 4.31 2.68
CA TYR A 403 15.26 2.98 2.07
C TYR A 403 15.27 3.05 0.54
N TRP A 404 14.53 3.98 -0.04
CA TRP A 404 14.52 4.20 -1.48
C TRP A 404 15.82 4.85 -1.98
N GLU A 405 16.18 5.99 -1.40
CA GLU A 405 17.36 6.75 -1.84
C GLU A 405 18.66 5.99 -1.52
N GLY A 406 18.78 5.42 -0.34
CA GLY A 406 19.94 4.64 0.06
C GLY A 406 20.13 3.38 -0.78
N GLY A 407 19.03 2.68 -1.10
CA GLY A 407 19.05 1.56 -2.03
C GLY A 407 19.54 1.99 -3.41
N ARG A 408 18.96 3.07 -3.96
CA ARG A 408 19.40 3.62 -5.27
C ARG A 408 20.86 4.08 -5.30
N MET A 409 21.37 4.60 -4.19
CA MET A 409 22.78 4.98 -4.07
C MET A 409 23.71 3.78 -3.97
N SER A 410 23.29 2.75 -3.23
CA SER A 410 24.12 1.55 -2.99
C SER A 410 24.12 0.58 -4.17
N THR A 411 23.01 0.51 -4.92
CA THR A 411 22.82 -0.34 -6.11
C THR A 411 22.10 0.44 -7.21
N PRO A 412 22.80 1.38 -7.90
CA PRO A 412 22.18 2.28 -8.90
C PRO A 412 21.48 1.56 -10.06
N GLU A 413 21.90 0.33 -10.33
CA GLU A 413 21.34 -0.53 -11.37
C GLU A 413 20.06 -1.26 -10.95
N ARG A 414 19.60 -1.14 -9.69
CA ARG A 414 18.42 -1.87 -9.18
C ARG A 414 17.43 -0.94 -8.53
N ARG A 415 16.14 -1.17 -8.79
CA ARG A 415 15.03 -0.50 -8.10
C ARG A 415 14.92 -1.05 -6.69
N PRO A 416 15.00 -0.20 -5.64
CA PRO A 416 14.89 -0.62 -4.27
C PRO A 416 13.52 -1.22 -3.93
N PHE A 417 13.50 -2.12 -2.96
CA PHE A 417 12.28 -2.62 -2.35
C PHE A 417 12.32 -2.41 -0.83
N ALA A 418 11.25 -1.80 -0.29
CA ALA A 418 11.02 -1.73 1.13
C ALA A 418 9.53 -1.85 1.44
N LEU A 419 9.20 -2.80 2.35
CA LEU A 419 7.85 -3.05 2.83
C LEU A 419 7.68 -2.42 4.21
N HIS A 420 7.02 -1.28 4.28
CA HIS A 420 6.86 -0.47 5.49
C HIS A 420 5.59 -0.79 6.25
N ARG A 421 5.65 -0.73 7.60
CA ARG A 421 4.48 -0.81 8.47
C ARG A 421 3.74 0.52 8.58
N ASN A 422 4.45 1.62 8.44
CA ASN A 422 3.92 2.96 8.65
C ASN A 422 4.40 3.92 7.57
N CYS A 423 3.56 4.93 7.34
CA CYS A 423 3.80 5.92 6.31
C CYS A 423 3.11 7.25 6.61
N TYR A 424 3.21 8.15 5.65
CA TYR A 424 2.44 9.37 5.52
C TYR A 424 2.22 9.69 4.03
N ALA A 425 1.56 10.81 3.72
CA ALA A 425 1.38 11.27 2.34
C ALA A 425 2.72 11.32 1.59
N GLY A 426 2.78 10.77 0.39
CA GLY A 426 4.01 10.70 -0.39
C GLY A 426 4.74 9.37 -0.37
N ILE A 427 4.32 8.39 0.46
CA ILE A 427 4.92 7.04 0.53
C ILE A 427 4.99 6.36 -0.84
N GLN A 428 4.03 6.60 -1.71
CA GLN A 428 3.93 5.97 -3.04
C GLN A 428 5.19 6.17 -3.90
N ARG A 429 5.99 7.18 -3.61
CA ARG A 429 7.27 7.42 -4.29
C ARG A 429 8.38 6.47 -3.88
N TRP A 430 8.27 5.83 -2.69
CA TRP A 430 9.41 5.22 -2.03
C TRP A 430 9.21 3.79 -1.53
N GLY A 431 7.96 3.32 -1.34
CA GLY A 431 7.81 2.02 -0.73
C GLY A 431 6.43 1.39 -0.83
N TRP A 432 6.37 0.23 -0.23
CA TRP A 432 5.20 -0.63 -0.11
C TRP A 432 4.66 -0.58 1.31
N LEU A 433 3.39 -0.91 1.49
CA LEU A 433 2.73 -0.93 2.79
C LEU A 433 2.01 -2.27 3.00
N TRP A 434 1.96 -2.75 4.25
CA TRP A 434 1.09 -3.88 4.60
C TRP A 434 0.21 -3.54 5.80
N SER A 435 -0.79 -4.38 6.03
CA SER A 435 -1.81 -4.14 7.06
C SER A 435 -1.36 -4.38 8.50
N GLY A 436 -0.13 -4.82 8.74
CA GLY A 436 0.37 -5.14 10.10
C GLY A 436 -0.30 -6.37 10.71
N ASP A 437 -0.34 -6.44 12.04
CA ASP A 437 -0.62 -7.62 12.85
C ASP A 437 -2.12 -7.95 12.99
N THR A 438 -2.77 -8.36 11.92
CA THR A 438 -4.20 -8.69 11.91
C THR A 438 -4.50 -10.10 12.42
N PHE A 439 -5.74 -10.36 12.88
CA PHE A 439 -6.19 -11.69 13.28
C PHE A 439 -6.49 -12.59 12.09
N SER A 440 -6.26 -13.90 12.26
CA SER A 440 -6.69 -14.95 11.33
C SER A 440 -8.18 -15.26 11.51
N THR A 441 -9.07 -14.35 11.07
CA THR A 441 -10.53 -14.53 11.14
C THR A 441 -11.21 -14.17 9.82
N TRP A 442 -12.40 -14.72 9.60
CA TRP A 442 -13.23 -14.40 8.43
C TRP A 442 -13.60 -12.93 8.37
N LYS A 443 -13.92 -12.34 9.54
CA LYS A 443 -14.21 -10.90 9.64
C LYS A 443 -13.00 -10.04 9.25
N THR A 444 -11.82 -10.47 9.60
CA THR A 444 -10.60 -9.76 9.21
C THR A 444 -10.38 -9.85 7.70
N LEU A 445 -10.57 -11.04 7.09
CA LEU A 445 -10.45 -11.19 5.63
C LEU A 445 -11.39 -10.25 4.90
N GLU A 446 -12.67 -10.21 5.27
CA GLU A 446 -13.66 -9.25 4.73
C GLU A 446 -13.15 -7.81 4.84
N THR A 447 -12.67 -7.44 6.01
CA THR A 447 -12.19 -6.08 6.27
C THR A 447 -10.93 -5.75 5.47
N GLN A 448 -10.02 -6.70 5.26
CA GLN A 448 -8.80 -6.48 4.48
C GLN A 448 -9.08 -6.21 2.99
N ILE A 449 -10.15 -6.74 2.43
CA ILE A 449 -10.59 -6.40 1.07
C ILE A 449 -10.91 -4.91 0.99
N MET A 450 -11.74 -4.42 1.91
CA MET A 450 -12.09 -3.01 2.03
C MET A 450 -10.86 -2.12 2.27
N MET A 451 -9.90 -2.59 3.09
CA MET A 451 -8.66 -1.83 3.38
C MET A 451 -7.78 -1.69 2.15
N GLY A 452 -7.70 -2.71 1.30
CA GLY A 452 -6.97 -2.63 0.02
C GLY A 452 -7.59 -1.59 -0.92
N ILE A 453 -8.92 -1.54 -1.01
CA ILE A 453 -9.65 -0.52 -1.79
C ILE A 453 -9.36 0.88 -1.22
N ASN A 454 -9.43 1.04 0.09
CA ASN A 454 -9.20 2.34 0.73
C ASN A 454 -7.74 2.78 0.66
N ALA A 455 -6.77 1.86 0.69
CA ALA A 455 -5.37 2.17 0.44
C ALA A 455 -5.21 2.82 -0.94
N GLY A 456 -5.82 2.24 -1.98
CA GLY A 456 -5.86 2.80 -3.32
C GLY A 456 -6.47 4.20 -3.38
N LEU A 457 -7.64 4.40 -2.76
CA LEU A 457 -8.33 5.71 -2.69
C LEU A 457 -7.54 6.75 -1.86
N SER A 458 -6.58 6.31 -1.07
CA SER A 458 -5.68 7.17 -0.28
C SER A 458 -4.32 7.42 -0.94
N GLY A 459 -4.15 7.03 -2.22
CA GLY A 459 -2.91 7.23 -2.94
C GLY A 459 -1.79 6.24 -2.57
N VAL A 460 -2.12 5.08 -1.99
CA VAL A 460 -1.18 3.99 -1.67
C VAL A 460 -1.42 2.82 -2.62
N PRO A 461 -0.78 2.79 -3.79
CA PRO A 461 -1.04 1.79 -4.82
C PRO A 461 -0.42 0.42 -4.53
N TYR A 462 0.64 0.38 -3.71
CA TYR A 462 1.39 -0.84 -3.38
C TYR A 462 1.12 -1.23 -1.94
N TRP A 463 0.11 -2.10 -1.78
CA TRP A 463 -0.38 -2.55 -0.49
C TRP A 463 -0.61 -4.06 -0.48
N GLY A 464 -0.57 -4.66 0.70
CA GLY A 464 -0.92 -6.06 0.90
C GLY A 464 -1.24 -6.38 2.35
N THR A 465 -1.49 -7.66 2.61
CA THR A 465 -1.82 -8.19 3.93
C THR A 465 -1.02 -9.48 4.15
N ASP A 466 -0.82 -9.85 5.40
CA ASP A 466 -0.29 -11.17 5.74
C ASP A 466 -1.32 -12.24 5.38
N ILE A 467 -0.99 -13.13 4.45
CA ILE A 467 -1.92 -14.15 3.99
C ILE A 467 -2.27 -15.10 5.13
N GLY A 468 -3.57 -15.21 5.40
CA GLY A 468 -4.13 -15.96 6.51
C GLY A 468 -4.23 -15.16 7.82
N GLY A 469 -3.95 -13.84 7.81
CA GLY A 469 -3.84 -12.99 9.00
C GLY A 469 -2.53 -13.25 9.77
N PHE A 470 -2.01 -12.29 10.51
CA PHE A 470 -0.74 -12.45 11.25
C PHE A 470 -0.90 -13.27 12.53
N VAL A 471 -1.88 -12.92 13.37
CA VAL A 471 -2.12 -13.57 14.67
C VAL A 471 -3.10 -14.72 14.47
N PRO A 472 -2.66 -15.99 14.63
CA PRO A 472 -3.55 -17.13 14.45
C PRO A 472 -4.68 -17.15 15.48
N THR A 473 -5.85 -17.65 15.06
CA THR A 473 -7.02 -17.90 15.91
C THR A 473 -7.58 -19.29 15.60
N LYS A 474 -8.64 -19.71 16.30
CA LYS A 474 -9.34 -20.97 16.00
C LYS A 474 -9.95 -21.01 14.61
N GLU A 475 -10.20 -19.86 14.00
CA GLU A 475 -10.70 -19.77 12.63
C GLU A 475 -9.62 -20.00 11.58
N PHE A 476 -8.35 -20.08 11.97
CA PHE A 476 -7.24 -20.31 11.04
C PHE A 476 -7.22 -21.77 10.56
N THR A 477 -8.12 -22.07 9.64
CA THR A 477 -8.29 -23.37 8.98
C THR A 477 -7.70 -23.36 7.58
N ALA A 478 -7.58 -24.54 6.96
CA ALA A 478 -7.19 -24.67 5.56
C ALA A 478 -8.09 -23.84 4.63
N GLU A 479 -9.40 -23.79 4.92
CA GLU A 479 -10.34 -23.00 4.13
C GLU A 479 -10.04 -21.50 4.23
N LEU A 480 -9.90 -20.94 5.44
CA LEU A 480 -9.58 -19.52 5.61
C LEU A 480 -8.23 -19.17 4.95
N TYR A 481 -7.23 -20.04 5.12
CA TYR A 481 -5.92 -19.85 4.50
C TYR A 481 -6.01 -19.78 2.97
N VAL A 482 -6.70 -20.74 2.35
CA VAL A 482 -6.89 -20.79 0.90
C VAL A 482 -7.65 -19.55 0.39
N ARG A 483 -8.75 -19.18 1.05
CA ARG A 483 -9.51 -17.98 0.67
C ARG A 483 -8.66 -16.70 0.77
N TRP A 484 -7.84 -16.60 1.79
CA TRP A 484 -6.91 -15.48 1.93
C TRP A 484 -5.77 -15.52 0.89
N PHE A 485 -5.29 -16.73 0.57
CA PHE A 485 -4.29 -16.91 -0.48
C PHE A 485 -4.82 -16.49 -1.86
N GLN A 486 -6.07 -16.84 -2.15
CA GLN A 486 -6.79 -16.40 -3.35
C GLN A 486 -6.85 -14.87 -3.42
N PHE A 487 -7.27 -14.21 -2.34
CA PHE A 487 -7.27 -12.74 -2.26
C PHE A 487 -5.87 -12.16 -2.40
N GLY A 488 -4.89 -12.69 -1.69
CA GLY A 488 -3.49 -12.27 -1.74
C GLY A 488 -2.90 -12.29 -3.16
N ALA A 489 -3.29 -13.28 -3.98
CA ALA A 489 -2.86 -13.36 -5.37
C ALA A 489 -3.32 -12.18 -6.23
N PHE A 490 -4.31 -11.41 -5.76
CA PHE A 490 -4.83 -10.19 -6.39
C PHE A 490 -4.62 -8.94 -5.51
N CYS A 491 -3.63 -9.00 -4.62
CA CYS A 491 -3.04 -7.82 -3.98
C CYS A 491 -1.73 -7.44 -4.70
N PRO A 492 -1.34 -6.17 -4.73
CA PRO A 492 0.00 -5.79 -5.21
C PRO A 492 1.10 -6.58 -4.51
N SER A 493 1.16 -6.57 -3.19
CA SER A 493 2.05 -7.42 -2.38
C SER A 493 1.41 -8.79 -2.17
N PHE A 494 1.99 -9.82 -2.76
CA PHE A 494 1.57 -11.21 -2.64
C PHE A 494 2.53 -11.96 -1.74
N ARG A 495 2.28 -11.93 -0.42
CA ARG A 495 3.23 -12.39 0.60
C ARG A 495 2.57 -13.28 1.65
N CYS A 496 3.12 -14.48 1.84
CA CYS A 496 2.80 -15.32 2.99
C CYS A 496 3.65 -14.91 4.20
N HIS A 497 2.99 -14.62 5.31
CA HIS A 497 3.62 -14.34 6.60
C HIS A 497 2.66 -14.65 7.74
N GLY A 498 3.18 -15.03 8.89
CA GLY A 498 2.40 -15.27 10.09
C GLY A 498 3.25 -15.23 11.34
N ARG A 499 2.58 -15.18 12.50
CA ARG A 499 3.26 -15.09 13.78
C ARG A 499 4.00 -16.39 14.09
N THR A 500 5.23 -16.25 14.46
CA THR A 500 6.17 -17.14 15.12
C THR A 500 6.43 -18.48 14.46
N TRP A 501 5.74 -19.47 14.82
CA TRP A 501 6.04 -20.88 14.67
C TRP A 501 5.32 -21.54 13.48
N GLN A 502 4.51 -20.78 12.78
CA GLN A 502 3.82 -21.28 11.60
C GLN A 502 4.41 -20.69 10.31
N LEU A 503 5.13 -21.53 9.62
CA LEU A 503 5.49 -21.26 8.24
C LEU A 503 4.24 -21.45 7.37
N ARG A 504 3.75 -20.38 6.79
CA ARG A 504 2.58 -20.39 5.91
C ARG A 504 3.01 -20.60 4.48
N ARG A 505 3.28 -21.85 4.13
CA ARG A 505 3.75 -22.24 2.81
C ARG A 505 2.60 -22.57 1.88
N PRO A 506 2.76 -22.43 0.55
CA PRO A 506 1.74 -22.86 -0.41
C PRO A 506 1.41 -24.34 -0.37
N TRP A 507 2.25 -25.18 0.25
CA TRP A 507 2.02 -26.62 0.42
C TRP A 507 1.63 -27.02 1.85
N GLY A 508 1.14 -26.10 2.61
CA GLY A 508 0.73 -26.28 3.99
C GLY A 508 1.63 -25.55 4.98
N TRP A 509 1.08 -25.17 6.10
CA TRP A 509 1.83 -24.54 7.19
C TRP A 509 2.38 -25.56 8.16
N ASP A 510 3.48 -25.19 8.78
CA ASP A 510 4.21 -26.02 9.73
C ASP A 510 4.41 -25.25 11.05
N ALA A 511 4.34 -25.97 12.16
CA ALA A 511 4.61 -25.42 13.47
C ALA A 511 6.11 -25.16 13.72
N GLY A 512 6.99 -25.77 12.93
CA GLY A 512 8.42 -25.78 13.22
C GLY A 512 8.76 -26.39 14.59
N SER A 513 10.01 -26.62 14.87
CA SER A 513 10.47 -27.13 16.18
C SER A 513 10.47 -26.05 17.27
N TYR A 514 10.44 -24.79 16.90
CA TYR A 514 10.27 -23.65 17.81
C TYR A 514 8.80 -23.33 17.93
N GLY A 515 8.08 -24.10 18.72
CA GLY A 515 6.65 -23.95 18.97
C GLY A 515 6.28 -22.61 19.61
N PRO A 516 5.05 -22.50 20.11
CA PRO A 516 4.42 -21.24 20.52
C PRO A 516 5.04 -20.59 21.76
N SER A 517 6.35 -20.56 21.89
CA SER A 517 7.07 -19.96 23.01
C SER A 517 6.72 -18.48 23.25
N GLU A 518 6.31 -17.77 22.20
CA GLU A 518 5.88 -16.37 22.31
C GLU A 518 4.47 -16.21 22.88
N MET A 519 3.62 -17.23 22.78
CA MET A 519 2.22 -17.11 23.15
C MET A 519 1.90 -17.72 24.52
N GLY A 520 2.81 -18.51 25.10
CA GLY A 520 2.60 -19.18 26.39
C GLY A 520 1.45 -20.20 26.35
N ALA A 521 1.10 -20.76 27.53
CA ALA A 521 0.04 -21.76 27.65
C ALA A 521 -1.37 -21.27 27.26
N GLU A 522 -1.59 -19.96 27.21
CA GLU A 522 -2.88 -19.40 26.74
C GLU A 522 -3.06 -19.55 25.23
N ALA A 523 -1.99 -19.68 24.47
CA ALA A 523 -2.04 -19.84 23.02
C ALA A 523 -2.77 -21.11 22.57
N GLU A 524 -2.63 -22.22 23.30
CA GLU A 524 -3.31 -23.48 22.95
C GLU A 524 -4.82 -23.33 22.86
N ARG A 525 -5.43 -22.34 23.55
CA ARG A 525 -6.85 -22.04 23.49
C ARG A 525 -7.27 -21.36 22.17
N PHE A 526 -6.34 -20.74 21.46
CA PHE A 526 -6.61 -19.92 20.28
C PHE A 526 -6.12 -20.57 18.99
N LEU A 527 -5.44 -21.71 19.07
CA LEU A 527 -4.88 -22.37 17.90
C LEU A 527 -5.89 -23.28 17.20
N PRO A 528 -5.75 -23.45 15.86
CA PRO A 528 -6.44 -24.49 15.15
C PRO A 528 -6.05 -25.87 15.67
N THR A 529 -6.86 -26.89 15.36
CA THR A 529 -6.52 -28.28 15.69
C THR A 529 -5.26 -28.72 14.98
N ALA A 530 -4.55 -29.71 15.53
CA ALA A 530 -3.36 -30.27 14.89
C ALA A 530 -3.63 -30.83 13.48
N ALA A 531 -4.88 -31.23 13.17
CA ALA A 531 -5.27 -31.66 11.84
C ALA A 531 -5.27 -30.54 10.78
N GLU A 532 -5.37 -29.30 11.19
CA GLU A 532 -5.29 -28.14 10.29
C GLU A 532 -3.83 -27.72 10.02
N LEU A 533 -2.90 -28.14 10.86
CA LEU A 533 -1.47 -27.97 10.62
C LEU A 533 -1.00 -29.03 9.63
N HIS A 534 -0.02 -28.73 8.80
CA HIS A 534 0.51 -29.63 7.77
C HIS A 534 -0.52 -30.07 6.72
N ASN A 535 -1.53 -29.26 6.46
CA ASN A 535 -2.58 -29.62 5.50
C ASN A 535 -2.10 -29.46 4.05
N GLU A 536 -1.54 -30.53 3.48
CA GLU A 536 -1.02 -30.55 2.12
C GLU A 536 -2.13 -30.40 1.05
N ALA A 537 -3.39 -30.60 1.40
CA ALA A 537 -4.52 -30.44 0.47
C ALA A 537 -4.68 -29.00 -0.05
N VAL A 538 -4.04 -28.02 0.58
CA VAL A 538 -4.03 -26.62 0.10
C VAL A 538 -3.14 -26.41 -1.13
N GLU A 539 -2.11 -27.25 -1.34
CA GLU A 539 -1.13 -27.04 -2.42
C GLU A 539 -1.73 -26.96 -3.83
N PRO A 540 -2.64 -27.81 -4.27
CA PRO A 540 -3.22 -27.71 -5.61
C PRO A 540 -3.90 -26.36 -5.85
N ILE A 541 -4.55 -25.81 -4.83
CA ILE A 541 -5.24 -24.54 -4.93
C ILE A 541 -4.24 -23.38 -4.91
N CYS A 542 -3.28 -23.39 -3.98
CA CYS A 542 -2.22 -22.38 -3.92
C CYS A 542 -1.41 -22.35 -5.22
N ARG A 543 -1.06 -23.53 -5.78
CA ARG A 543 -0.39 -23.68 -7.08
C ARG A 543 -1.17 -23.03 -8.21
N LYS A 544 -2.50 -23.23 -8.26
CA LYS A 544 -3.38 -22.59 -9.25
C LYS A 544 -3.24 -21.07 -9.24
N TYR A 545 -3.24 -20.46 -8.05
CA TYR A 545 -3.16 -19.00 -7.92
C TYR A 545 -1.74 -18.45 -8.06
N LEU A 546 -0.71 -19.19 -7.67
CA LEU A 546 0.69 -18.86 -8.00
C LEU A 546 0.90 -18.84 -9.52
N ASN A 547 0.45 -19.88 -10.20
CA ASN A 547 0.56 -19.96 -11.66
C ASN A 547 -0.23 -18.85 -12.34
N LEU A 548 -1.46 -18.58 -11.89
CA LEU A 548 -2.27 -17.49 -12.43
C LEU A 548 -1.63 -16.12 -12.22
N ARG A 549 -1.05 -15.87 -11.03
CA ARG A 549 -0.30 -14.64 -10.75
C ARG A 549 0.90 -14.50 -11.69
N SER A 550 1.66 -15.56 -11.90
CA SER A 550 2.77 -15.59 -12.84
C SER A 550 2.32 -15.30 -14.28
N GLN A 551 1.24 -15.92 -14.72
CA GLN A 551 0.67 -15.69 -16.07
C GLN A 551 0.15 -14.25 -16.24
N LEU A 552 -0.43 -13.65 -15.22
CA LEU A 552 -0.91 -12.26 -15.25
C LEU A 552 0.20 -11.22 -15.16
N MET A 553 1.47 -11.59 -15.04
CA MET A 553 2.57 -10.63 -14.87
C MET A 553 2.64 -9.57 -15.99
N PRO A 554 2.43 -9.86 -17.29
CA PRO A 554 2.38 -8.81 -18.31
C PRO A 554 1.25 -7.80 -18.11
N TYR A 555 0.08 -8.27 -17.66
CA TYR A 555 -1.05 -7.39 -17.30
C TYR A 555 -0.74 -6.51 -16.09
N LEU A 556 -0.20 -7.12 -15.03
CA LEU A 556 0.08 -6.44 -13.78
C LEU A 556 1.21 -5.41 -13.90
N TYR A 557 2.26 -5.76 -14.64
CA TYR A 557 3.38 -4.86 -14.82
C TYR A 557 3.00 -3.65 -15.69
N SER A 558 2.17 -3.88 -16.70
CA SER A 558 1.58 -2.79 -17.49
C SER A 558 0.66 -1.90 -16.64
N ALA A 559 -0.14 -2.49 -15.74
CA ALA A 559 -0.97 -1.72 -14.81
C ALA A 559 -0.11 -0.95 -13.77
N ALA A 560 1.04 -1.50 -13.34
CA ALA A 560 1.99 -0.80 -12.48
C ALA A 560 2.66 0.38 -13.22
N TRP A 561 2.92 0.24 -14.52
CA TRP A 561 3.37 1.33 -15.38
C TRP A 561 2.32 2.43 -15.49
N GLU A 562 1.04 2.07 -15.68
CA GLU A 562 -0.07 3.03 -15.65
C GLU A 562 -0.12 3.75 -14.30
N THR A 563 -0.01 3.01 -13.19
CA THR A 563 0.04 3.55 -11.83
C THR A 563 1.18 4.55 -11.66
N HIS A 564 2.37 4.20 -12.12
CA HIS A 564 3.55 5.08 -12.10
C HIS A 564 3.31 6.41 -12.83
N ARG A 565 2.61 6.38 -13.96
CA ARG A 565 2.36 7.57 -14.78
C ARG A 565 1.17 8.41 -14.34
N THR A 566 0.21 7.81 -13.63
CA THR A 566 -1.09 8.44 -13.41
C THR A 566 -1.49 8.55 -11.94
N GLY A 567 -0.85 7.83 -11.04
CA GLY A 567 -1.27 7.72 -9.64
C GLY A 567 -2.49 6.82 -9.42
N ILE A 568 -3.12 6.28 -10.49
CA ILE A 568 -4.27 5.37 -10.36
C ILE A 568 -3.79 4.03 -9.78
N PRO A 569 -4.38 3.51 -8.69
CA PRO A 569 -3.89 2.33 -8.00
C PRO A 569 -4.13 1.03 -8.77
N LEU A 570 -3.43 -0.05 -8.36
CA LEU A 570 -3.68 -1.40 -8.85
C LEU A 570 -5.00 -1.98 -8.31
N ILE A 571 -5.29 -1.80 -7.01
CA ILE A 571 -6.59 -2.12 -6.42
C ILE A 571 -7.49 -0.89 -6.59
N ARG A 572 -8.51 -1.00 -7.45
CA ARG A 572 -9.40 0.10 -7.82
C ARG A 572 -10.80 -0.13 -7.26
N SER A 573 -11.32 0.81 -6.48
CA SER A 573 -12.77 0.85 -6.20
C SER A 573 -13.55 0.76 -7.50
N LEU A 574 -14.69 0.08 -7.50
CA LEU A 574 -15.57 0.07 -8.68
C LEU A 574 -16.02 1.49 -9.04
N GLY A 575 -16.20 2.38 -8.06
CA GLY A 575 -16.50 3.80 -8.28
C GLY A 575 -15.44 4.57 -9.08
N LEU A 576 -14.16 4.14 -9.10
CA LEU A 576 -13.14 4.74 -9.96
C LEU A 576 -13.39 4.48 -11.45
N ALA A 577 -13.93 3.31 -11.80
CA ALA A 577 -14.20 2.93 -13.17
C ALA A 577 -15.65 3.26 -13.61
N PHE A 578 -16.56 3.39 -12.64
CA PHE A 578 -17.99 3.68 -12.83
C PHE A 578 -18.42 4.85 -11.94
N PRO A 579 -17.94 6.08 -12.22
CA PRO A 579 -18.08 7.21 -11.30
C PRO A 579 -19.52 7.71 -11.11
N THR A 580 -20.42 7.40 -12.01
CA THR A 580 -21.85 7.76 -11.94
C THR A 580 -22.71 6.69 -11.28
N ASP A 581 -22.15 5.54 -10.94
CA ASP A 581 -22.84 4.41 -10.33
C ASP A 581 -22.67 4.44 -8.80
N GLU A 582 -23.72 4.85 -8.08
CA GLU A 582 -23.70 4.94 -6.61
C GLU A 582 -23.47 3.59 -5.93
N ARG A 583 -23.93 2.48 -6.52
CA ARG A 583 -23.70 1.14 -5.97
C ARG A 583 -22.25 0.70 -6.17
N ALA A 584 -21.63 1.09 -7.28
CA ALA A 584 -20.21 0.86 -7.50
C ALA A 584 -19.36 1.57 -6.42
N TRP A 585 -19.76 2.78 -6.04
CA TRP A 585 -19.13 3.49 -4.93
C TRP A 585 -19.32 2.82 -3.58
N ALA A 586 -20.51 2.29 -3.30
CA ALA A 586 -20.82 1.61 -2.05
C ALA A 586 -20.20 0.20 -1.94
N THR A 587 -19.67 -0.35 -3.03
CA THR A 587 -19.08 -1.69 -3.05
C THR A 587 -17.71 -1.70 -2.38
N ALA A 588 -17.62 -2.35 -1.22
CA ALA A 588 -16.42 -2.45 -0.39
C ALA A 588 -15.82 -3.88 -0.34
N ASP A 589 -16.44 -4.84 -1.01
CA ASP A 589 -16.17 -6.27 -0.94
C ASP A 589 -15.75 -6.89 -2.29
N ALA A 590 -15.61 -6.05 -3.32
CA ALA A 590 -15.11 -6.38 -4.64
C ALA A 590 -14.43 -5.15 -5.26
N TYR A 591 -13.46 -5.37 -6.13
CA TYR A 591 -12.66 -4.30 -6.73
C TYR A 591 -12.15 -4.69 -8.12
N LEU A 592 -11.71 -3.73 -8.91
CA LEU A 592 -10.92 -4.00 -10.11
C LEU A 592 -9.43 -4.09 -9.76
N PHE A 593 -8.79 -5.16 -10.18
CA PHE A 593 -7.34 -5.31 -10.16
C PHE A 593 -6.76 -4.93 -11.52
N GLY A 594 -6.13 -3.77 -11.60
CA GLY A 594 -5.83 -3.11 -12.87
C GLY A 594 -7.09 -2.61 -13.59
N PRO A 595 -7.05 -2.39 -14.92
CA PRO A 595 -8.13 -1.69 -15.62
C PRO A 595 -9.39 -2.52 -15.87
N GLY A 596 -9.32 -3.88 -15.86
CA GLY A 596 -10.45 -4.68 -16.37
C GLY A 596 -10.80 -5.95 -15.62
N LEU A 597 -10.01 -6.39 -14.62
CA LEU A 597 -10.23 -7.63 -13.91
C LEU A 597 -10.92 -7.40 -12.56
N LEU A 598 -12.21 -7.69 -12.46
CA LEU A 598 -12.95 -7.64 -11.21
C LEU A 598 -12.64 -8.87 -10.36
N VAL A 599 -12.29 -8.62 -9.12
CA VAL A 599 -11.96 -9.60 -8.08
C VAL A 599 -13.01 -9.52 -6.99
N ALA A 600 -13.68 -10.63 -6.70
CA ALA A 600 -14.66 -10.74 -5.64
C ALA A 600 -14.28 -11.86 -4.65
N PRO A 601 -13.43 -11.57 -3.66
CA PRO A 601 -12.95 -12.58 -2.72
C PRO A 601 -14.11 -13.18 -1.91
N VAL A 602 -13.94 -14.43 -1.51
CA VAL A 602 -14.88 -15.15 -0.65
C VAL A 602 -14.40 -15.02 0.80
N PHE A 603 -15.23 -14.48 1.66
CA PHE A 603 -14.91 -14.19 3.06
C PHE A 603 -15.94 -14.78 4.06
N GLU A 604 -16.75 -15.73 3.60
CA GLU A 604 -17.69 -16.48 4.43
C GLU A 604 -17.30 -17.95 4.45
N GLN A 605 -17.25 -18.55 5.65
CA GLN A 605 -16.90 -19.95 5.84
C GLN A 605 -17.95 -20.86 5.17
N GLY A 606 -17.48 -21.87 4.45
CA GLY A 606 -18.32 -22.84 3.77
C GLY A 606 -19.07 -22.32 2.54
N ALA A 607 -18.83 -21.08 2.13
CA ALA A 607 -19.51 -20.52 0.96
C ALA A 607 -19.10 -21.23 -0.33
N THR A 608 -20.11 -21.63 -1.11
CA THR A 608 -19.96 -22.25 -2.43
C THR A 608 -20.41 -21.34 -3.58
N GLU A 609 -20.92 -20.16 -3.24
CA GLU A 609 -21.29 -19.09 -4.15
C GLU A 609 -21.00 -17.73 -3.54
N ARG A 610 -20.88 -16.70 -4.37
CA ARG A 610 -20.61 -15.32 -3.98
C ARG A 610 -21.55 -14.37 -4.73
N LYS A 611 -22.25 -13.51 -3.98
CA LYS A 611 -23.06 -12.43 -4.55
C LYS A 611 -22.13 -11.26 -4.89
N VAL A 612 -22.14 -10.84 -6.15
CA VAL A 612 -21.27 -9.77 -6.66
C VAL A 612 -22.11 -8.73 -7.37
N TYR A 613 -21.93 -7.46 -7.02
CA TYR A 613 -22.49 -6.38 -7.81
C TYR A 613 -21.65 -6.16 -9.07
N LEU A 614 -22.28 -6.21 -10.22
CA LEU A 614 -21.68 -5.88 -11.51
C LEU A 614 -22.27 -4.56 -11.99
N PRO A 615 -21.49 -3.50 -12.14
CA PRO A 615 -21.91 -2.28 -12.84
C PRO A 615 -22.44 -2.57 -14.25
N GLU A 616 -23.14 -1.63 -14.85
CA GLU A 616 -23.72 -1.77 -16.19
C GLU A 616 -22.67 -2.13 -17.24
N GLY A 617 -23.06 -2.98 -18.20
CA GLY A 617 -22.23 -3.45 -19.32
C GLY A 617 -22.05 -4.95 -19.32
N ALA A 618 -21.29 -5.44 -20.28
CA ALA A 618 -20.96 -6.86 -20.42
C ALA A 618 -19.82 -7.27 -19.48
N TRP A 619 -19.95 -8.42 -18.86
CA TRP A 619 -18.94 -9.05 -18.01
C TRP A 619 -18.73 -10.49 -18.44
N TYR A 620 -17.56 -11.03 -18.17
CA TYR A 620 -17.18 -12.40 -18.50
C TYR A 620 -16.55 -13.10 -17.30
N GLU A 621 -17.01 -14.28 -16.95
CA GLU A 621 -16.28 -15.11 -16.00
C GLU A 621 -14.91 -15.47 -16.59
N PHE A 622 -13.85 -15.16 -15.85
CA PHE A 622 -12.48 -15.32 -16.33
C PHE A 622 -12.14 -16.76 -16.71
N GLY A 623 -12.59 -17.76 -15.93
CA GLY A 623 -12.25 -19.17 -16.14
C GLY A 623 -13.11 -19.89 -17.19
N THR A 624 -14.37 -19.47 -17.36
CA THR A 624 -15.35 -20.16 -18.23
C THR A 624 -15.71 -19.40 -19.49
N ALA A 625 -15.32 -18.14 -19.59
CA ALA A 625 -15.71 -17.20 -20.64
C ALA A 625 -17.24 -16.96 -20.73
N ARG A 626 -18.02 -17.37 -19.72
CA ARG A 626 -19.46 -17.14 -19.67
C ARG A 626 -19.75 -15.66 -19.56
N ARG A 627 -20.51 -15.14 -20.52
CA ARG A 627 -20.95 -13.75 -20.56
C ARG A 627 -22.10 -13.52 -19.56
N ILE A 628 -22.06 -12.41 -18.86
CA ILE A 628 -23.05 -11.95 -17.86
C ILE A 628 -23.36 -10.49 -18.12
N GLU A 629 -24.65 -10.11 -18.13
CA GLU A 629 -25.05 -8.70 -18.19
C GLU A 629 -25.00 -8.08 -16.78
N GLY A 630 -24.35 -6.91 -16.68
CA GLY A 630 -24.25 -6.12 -15.45
C GLY A 630 -25.51 -5.32 -15.10
N GLY A 631 -25.33 -4.21 -14.37
CA GLY A 631 -26.41 -3.38 -13.81
C GLY A 631 -27.13 -4.05 -12.61
N ARG A 632 -26.60 -5.15 -12.08
CA ARG A 632 -27.26 -5.95 -11.04
C ARG A 632 -26.30 -6.76 -10.17
N THR A 633 -26.80 -7.24 -9.05
CA THR A 633 -26.10 -8.26 -8.27
C THR A 633 -26.36 -9.65 -8.87
N VAL A 634 -25.29 -10.42 -9.05
CA VAL A 634 -25.34 -11.80 -9.58
C VAL A 634 -24.75 -12.77 -8.55
N SER A 635 -25.19 -14.03 -8.58
CA SER A 635 -24.53 -15.10 -7.83
C SER A 635 -23.55 -15.81 -8.76
N VAL A 636 -22.31 -15.94 -8.30
CA VAL A 636 -21.23 -16.62 -9.02
C VAL A 636 -20.75 -17.80 -8.19
N ALA A 637 -20.57 -18.95 -8.83
CA ALA A 637 -20.05 -20.14 -8.16
C ALA A 637 -18.65 -19.87 -7.55
N ALA A 638 -18.45 -20.35 -6.33
CA ALA A 638 -17.24 -20.13 -5.56
C ALA A 638 -16.83 -21.39 -4.79
N ALA A 639 -16.63 -22.51 -5.51
CA ALA A 639 -16.01 -23.70 -4.94
C ALA A 639 -14.67 -23.33 -4.27
N LEU A 640 -14.18 -24.14 -3.33
CA LEU A 640 -13.00 -23.80 -2.53
C LEU A 640 -11.78 -23.46 -3.40
N ASP A 641 -11.61 -24.12 -4.54
CA ASP A 641 -10.54 -23.86 -5.49
C ASP A 641 -10.83 -22.72 -6.48
N ALA A 642 -12.00 -22.06 -6.37
CA ALA A 642 -12.45 -21.02 -7.28
C ALA A 642 -12.86 -19.74 -6.52
N MET A 643 -12.18 -18.66 -6.81
CA MET A 643 -12.61 -17.31 -6.41
C MET A 643 -13.24 -16.64 -7.64
N PRO A 644 -14.40 -15.98 -7.51
CA PRO A 644 -15.01 -15.25 -8.61
C PRO A 644 -14.08 -14.15 -9.16
N LEU A 645 -13.72 -14.32 -10.44
CA LEU A 645 -12.98 -13.37 -11.25
C LEU A 645 -13.80 -13.07 -12.48
N LEU A 646 -14.03 -11.80 -12.75
CA LEU A 646 -14.81 -11.37 -13.91
C LEU A 646 -14.04 -10.32 -14.70
N VAL A 647 -14.19 -10.33 -16.00
CA VAL A 647 -13.54 -9.37 -16.89
C VAL A 647 -14.59 -8.48 -17.51
N ARG A 648 -14.35 -7.18 -17.43
CA ARG A 648 -15.21 -6.17 -18.05
C ARG A 648 -15.15 -6.25 -19.57
N GLY A 649 -16.29 -6.09 -20.24
CA GLY A 649 -16.34 -5.88 -21.69
C GLY A 649 -15.49 -4.70 -22.13
N GLY A 650 -14.81 -4.81 -23.25
CA GLY A 650 -13.80 -3.87 -23.76
C GLY A 650 -12.37 -4.15 -23.25
N SER A 651 -12.20 -5.01 -22.26
CA SER A 651 -10.87 -5.29 -21.71
C SER A 651 -10.02 -6.15 -22.63
N ILE A 652 -8.71 -5.83 -22.64
CA ILE A 652 -7.66 -6.65 -23.25
C ILE A 652 -6.78 -7.14 -22.12
N VAL A 653 -6.69 -8.46 -21.93
CA VAL A 653 -5.94 -9.07 -20.83
C VAL A 653 -4.75 -9.85 -21.40
N PRO A 654 -3.52 -9.31 -21.30
CA PRO A 654 -2.32 -10.06 -21.64
C PRO A 654 -1.96 -11.07 -20.56
N MET A 655 -1.66 -12.29 -21.00
CA MET A 655 -1.17 -13.38 -20.15
C MET A 655 0.10 -13.97 -20.73
N GLY A 656 1.10 -14.18 -19.89
CA GLY A 656 2.36 -14.83 -20.23
C GLY A 656 2.36 -16.33 -19.85
N PRO A 657 3.48 -17.00 -20.06
CA PRO A 657 3.71 -18.35 -19.55
C PRO A 657 3.79 -18.38 -18.02
N VAL A 658 3.58 -19.58 -17.45
CA VAL A 658 3.91 -19.83 -16.04
C VAL A 658 5.43 -19.85 -15.90
N LYS A 659 5.93 -19.07 -14.96
CA LYS A 659 7.35 -18.95 -14.63
C LYS A 659 7.59 -19.19 -13.16
N GLN A 660 8.69 -19.85 -12.80
CA GLN A 660 9.05 -20.07 -11.40
C GLN A 660 9.57 -18.79 -10.71
N TYR A 661 10.09 -17.87 -11.49
CA TYR A 661 10.49 -16.51 -11.07
C TYR A 661 10.31 -15.56 -12.26
N VAL A 662 10.11 -14.30 -11.97
CA VAL A 662 9.71 -13.28 -12.97
C VAL A 662 10.69 -13.18 -14.14
N GLY A 663 11.99 -13.30 -13.89
CA GLY A 663 13.06 -13.22 -14.90
C GLY A 663 13.30 -14.50 -15.68
N GLU A 664 12.56 -15.59 -15.43
CA GLU A 664 12.78 -16.89 -16.10
C GLU A 664 12.59 -16.76 -17.62
N PRO A 665 13.60 -17.19 -18.42
CA PRO A 665 13.46 -17.18 -19.86
C PRO A 665 12.33 -18.09 -20.35
N SER A 666 11.59 -17.67 -21.37
CA SER A 666 10.56 -18.47 -22.01
C SER A 666 10.47 -18.17 -23.49
N THR A 667 10.22 -19.20 -24.31
CA THR A 667 9.90 -19.11 -25.72
C THR A 667 8.41 -18.99 -25.99
N GLU A 668 7.56 -19.20 -24.98
CA GLU A 668 6.11 -19.06 -25.12
C GLU A 668 5.72 -17.59 -25.31
N LEU A 669 4.71 -17.36 -26.13
CA LEU A 669 4.24 -16.04 -26.48
C LEU A 669 3.30 -15.48 -25.39
N VAL A 670 3.25 -14.15 -25.28
CA VAL A 670 2.20 -13.48 -24.54
C VAL A 670 0.92 -13.54 -25.34
N ARG A 671 -0.17 -13.99 -24.69
CA ARG A 671 -1.51 -14.07 -25.28
C ARG A 671 -2.36 -12.89 -24.81
N LEU A 672 -2.91 -12.16 -25.76
CA LEU A 672 -3.87 -11.08 -25.56
C LEU A 672 -5.29 -11.64 -25.72
N THR A 673 -6.07 -11.67 -24.65
CA THR A 673 -7.49 -12.05 -24.72
C THR A 673 -8.35 -10.79 -24.67
N ILE A 674 -9.17 -10.58 -25.72
CA ILE A 674 -10.11 -9.47 -25.84
C ILE A 674 -11.48 -9.94 -25.40
N TYR A 675 -12.13 -9.15 -24.53
CA TYR A 675 -13.47 -9.41 -24.01
C TYR A 675 -14.44 -8.41 -24.62
N PRO A 676 -15.30 -8.81 -25.57
CA PRO A 676 -16.18 -7.88 -26.30
C PRO A 676 -17.26 -7.24 -25.42
N GLY A 677 -18.01 -6.29 -26.01
CA GLY A 677 -19.17 -5.64 -25.37
C GLY A 677 -18.98 -4.16 -25.08
N ALA A 678 -17.80 -3.64 -25.36
CA ALA A 678 -17.47 -2.22 -25.38
C ALA A 678 -16.16 -1.99 -26.12
N ASP A 679 -15.92 -0.78 -26.56
CA ASP A 679 -14.59 -0.34 -26.99
C ASP A 679 -13.61 -0.36 -25.83
N GLY A 680 -12.34 -0.58 -26.13
CA GLY A 680 -11.32 -0.63 -25.09
C GLY A 680 -9.92 -0.35 -25.60
N SER A 681 -9.03 -0.11 -24.65
CA SER A 681 -7.60 0.08 -24.94
C SER A 681 -6.72 -0.49 -23.84
N PHE A 682 -5.50 -0.86 -24.23
CA PHE A 682 -4.48 -1.32 -23.29
C PHE A 682 -3.09 -0.99 -23.85
N ALA A 683 -2.21 -0.49 -22.99
CA ALA A 683 -0.80 -0.32 -23.32
C ALA A 683 0.00 -1.46 -22.66
N LEU A 684 0.44 -2.42 -23.45
CA LEU A 684 1.33 -3.48 -22.98
C LEU A 684 2.73 -2.90 -22.82
N TYR A 685 3.23 -2.88 -21.60
CA TYR A 685 4.53 -2.34 -21.23
C TYR A 685 5.52 -3.44 -20.83
N ASP A 686 6.78 -3.28 -21.21
CA ASP A 686 7.88 -4.09 -20.69
C ASP A 686 9.21 -3.32 -20.72
N ASP A 687 10.08 -3.62 -19.74
CA ASP A 687 11.46 -3.19 -19.62
C ASP A 687 12.32 -4.35 -19.10
N ASP A 688 13.51 -4.08 -18.57
CA ASP A 688 14.35 -5.12 -17.96
C ASP A 688 13.77 -5.68 -16.63
N GLY A 689 12.77 -5.00 -16.06
CA GLY A 689 12.10 -5.39 -14.82
C GLY A 689 12.86 -5.06 -13.54
N GLU A 690 14.06 -4.53 -13.61
CA GLU A 690 14.91 -4.38 -12.44
C GLU A 690 15.60 -3.02 -12.33
N SER A 691 16.11 -2.46 -13.45
CA SER A 691 16.91 -1.25 -13.44
C SER A 691 16.09 0.04 -13.60
N PHE A 692 16.77 1.18 -13.46
CA PHE A 692 16.21 2.50 -13.75
C PHE A 692 16.38 2.91 -15.23
N ALA A 693 16.80 2.02 -16.12
CA ALA A 693 17.02 2.33 -17.53
C ALA A 693 15.74 2.84 -18.23
N TYR A 694 14.56 2.51 -17.71
CA TYR A 694 13.27 3.04 -18.19
C TYR A 694 13.19 4.59 -18.06
N GLU A 695 13.83 5.21 -17.07
CA GLU A 695 13.87 6.67 -16.89
C GLU A 695 14.56 7.36 -18.07
N THR A 696 15.48 6.68 -18.75
CA THR A 696 16.18 7.15 -19.96
C THR A 696 15.57 6.60 -21.25
N GLY A 697 14.41 5.95 -21.15
CA GLY A 697 13.65 5.47 -22.31
C GLY A 697 13.95 4.04 -22.76
N ALA A 698 14.70 3.24 -21.97
CA ALA A 698 14.96 1.83 -22.25
C ALA A 698 13.77 0.95 -21.85
N PHE A 699 12.64 1.13 -22.51
CA PHE A 699 11.42 0.33 -22.37
C PHE A 699 10.68 0.22 -23.69
N ALA A 700 9.70 -0.68 -23.76
CA ALA A 700 8.84 -0.81 -24.92
C ALA A 700 7.36 -0.75 -24.52
N THR A 701 6.55 -0.19 -25.41
CA THR A 701 5.08 -0.31 -25.31
C THR A 701 4.48 -0.82 -26.62
N VAL A 702 3.42 -1.62 -26.49
CA VAL A 702 2.53 -1.96 -27.59
C VAL A 702 1.15 -1.38 -27.28
N GLU A 703 0.74 -0.39 -28.08
CA GLU A 703 -0.57 0.22 -27.95
C GLU A 703 -1.63 -0.64 -28.62
N LEU A 704 -2.68 -0.95 -27.89
CA LEU A 704 -3.78 -1.83 -28.32
C LEU A 704 -5.09 -1.04 -28.18
N LYS A 705 -5.90 -1.03 -29.24
CA LYS A 705 -7.21 -0.41 -29.23
C LYS A 705 -8.23 -1.34 -29.88
N TRP A 706 -9.25 -1.72 -29.15
CA TRP A 706 -10.35 -2.56 -29.59
C TRP A 706 -11.55 -1.68 -29.97
N GLU A 707 -12.07 -1.86 -31.16
CA GLU A 707 -13.33 -1.31 -31.64
C GLU A 707 -14.36 -2.43 -31.72
N ASP A 708 -15.31 -2.44 -30.77
CA ASP A 708 -16.23 -3.57 -30.59
C ASP A 708 -17.20 -3.73 -31.76
N ALA A 709 -17.73 -2.62 -32.29
CA ALA A 709 -18.72 -2.62 -33.38
C ALA A 709 -18.17 -3.24 -34.68
N SER A 710 -16.92 -2.97 -35.02
CA SER A 710 -16.24 -3.51 -36.20
C SER A 710 -15.47 -4.79 -35.94
N ARG A 711 -15.41 -5.23 -34.69
CA ARG A 711 -14.59 -6.38 -34.25
C ARG A 711 -13.13 -6.24 -34.68
N THR A 712 -12.59 -5.03 -34.57
CA THR A 712 -11.25 -4.71 -35.07
C THR A 712 -10.31 -4.32 -33.91
N LEU A 713 -9.16 -4.97 -33.87
CA LEU A 713 -8.03 -4.58 -33.05
C LEU A 713 -7.07 -3.72 -33.86
N GLU A 714 -6.89 -2.47 -33.46
CA GLU A 714 -5.76 -1.62 -33.87
C GLU A 714 -4.59 -1.88 -32.90
N TYR A 715 -3.38 -2.06 -33.46
CA TYR A 715 -2.18 -2.29 -32.65
C TYR A 715 -0.94 -1.71 -33.32
N GLY A 716 0.01 -1.32 -32.50
CA GLY A 716 1.28 -0.77 -32.98
C GLY A 716 2.27 -0.55 -31.85
N VAL A 717 3.53 -0.35 -32.21
CA VAL A 717 4.59 -0.05 -31.25
C VAL A 717 4.50 1.43 -30.88
N GLY A 718 4.16 1.73 -29.63
CA GLY A 718 4.14 3.09 -29.10
C GLY A 718 5.55 3.60 -28.77
N LYS A 719 6.36 2.74 -28.15
CA LYS A 719 7.76 2.99 -27.85
C LYS A 719 8.58 1.76 -28.21
N ASP A 720 9.69 1.99 -28.96
CA ASP A 720 10.59 0.92 -29.37
C ASP A 720 11.42 0.39 -28.19
N GLY A 721 11.54 -0.92 -28.11
CA GLY A 721 12.31 -1.66 -27.13
C GLY A 721 12.18 -3.16 -27.38
N VAL A 722 12.45 -3.97 -26.37
CA VAL A 722 12.50 -5.44 -26.48
C VAL A 722 11.16 -6.07 -26.98
N LEU A 723 10.01 -5.43 -26.71
CA LEU A 723 8.70 -5.91 -27.18
C LEU A 723 8.44 -5.65 -28.67
N ALA A 724 9.12 -4.69 -29.27
CA ALA A 724 8.85 -4.26 -30.65
C ALA A 724 9.10 -5.33 -31.72
N ALA A 725 9.82 -6.40 -31.38
CA ALA A 725 10.14 -7.49 -32.30
C ALA A 725 9.50 -8.83 -31.87
N LYS A 726 8.73 -8.85 -30.77
CA LYS A 726 8.10 -10.10 -30.27
C LYS A 726 6.77 -10.35 -30.92
N GLU A 727 6.58 -11.60 -31.36
CA GLU A 727 5.28 -12.10 -31.78
C GLU A 727 4.34 -12.21 -30.57
N LEU A 728 3.08 -11.89 -30.75
CA LEU A 728 2.02 -12.00 -29.74
C LEU A 728 0.89 -12.89 -30.29
N GLU A 729 0.25 -13.64 -29.43
CA GLU A 729 -1.01 -14.30 -29.73
C GLU A 729 -2.18 -13.39 -29.36
N VAL A 730 -3.22 -13.34 -30.19
CA VAL A 730 -4.43 -12.56 -29.90
C VAL A 730 -5.66 -13.38 -30.24
N SER A 731 -6.67 -13.28 -29.38
CA SER A 731 -7.99 -13.87 -29.62
C SER A 731 -9.07 -13.04 -28.94
N VAL A 732 -10.26 -13.10 -29.50
CA VAL A 732 -11.46 -12.79 -28.72
C VAL A 732 -11.72 -13.98 -27.77
N VAL A 733 -12.26 -13.72 -26.58
CA VAL A 733 -12.57 -14.77 -25.60
C VAL A 733 -13.43 -15.88 -26.23
N GLY A 734 -12.95 -17.12 -26.12
CA GLY A 734 -13.58 -18.28 -26.75
C GLY A 734 -13.41 -18.39 -28.27
N GLY A 735 -12.70 -17.45 -28.91
CA GLY A 735 -12.46 -17.43 -30.36
C GLY A 735 -11.12 -18.03 -30.78
N GLU A 736 -10.89 -18.01 -32.09
CA GLU A 736 -9.65 -18.50 -32.72
C GLU A 736 -8.45 -17.61 -32.34
N VAL A 737 -7.30 -18.23 -32.12
CA VAL A 737 -6.03 -17.55 -31.84
C VAL A 737 -5.34 -17.16 -33.13
N LYS A 738 -5.03 -15.88 -33.29
CA LYS A 738 -4.21 -15.34 -34.37
C LYS A 738 -2.86 -14.84 -33.84
N ARG A 739 -1.85 -14.80 -34.70
CA ARG A 739 -0.53 -14.25 -34.34
C ARG A 739 -0.34 -12.88 -34.97
N ILE A 740 0.24 -11.98 -34.23
CA ILE A 740 0.55 -10.61 -34.66
C ILE A 740 2.01 -10.28 -34.29
N THR A 741 2.64 -9.47 -35.12
CA THR A 741 3.93 -8.85 -34.83
C THR A 741 3.76 -7.34 -34.88
N PRO A 742 3.73 -6.66 -33.71
CA PRO A 742 3.58 -5.19 -33.68
C PRO A 742 4.71 -4.50 -34.42
N ARG A 743 4.36 -3.43 -35.17
CA ARG A 743 5.30 -2.57 -35.92
C ARG A 743 5.03 -1.11 -35.54
N ARG A 744 5.93 -0.19 -35.92
CA ARG A 744 5.73 1.25 -35.68
C ARG A 744 4.47 1.79 -36.39
N ALA A 745 4.19 1.32 -37.60
CA ALA A 745 2.94 1.66 -38.28
C ALA A 745 1.76 0.95 -37.57
N VAL A 746 0.68 1.70 -37.34
CA VAL A 746 -0.57 1.14 -36.81
C VAL A 746 -1.08 0.08 -37.76
N GLN A 747 -1.37 -1.08 -37.24
CA GLN A 747 -1.90 -2.24 -37.95
C GLN A 747 -3.31 -2.53 -37.47
N ARG A 748 -4.12 -3.17 -38.30
CA ARG A 748 -5.50 -3.56 -38.00
C ARG A 748 -5.70 -5.05 -38.22
N LEU A 749 -6.45 -5.67 -37.33
CA LEU A 749 -6.83 -7.07 -37.40
C LEU A 749 -8.30 -7.22 -37.03
N THR A 750 -9.10 -7.75 -37.94
CA THR A 750 -10.48 -8.14 -37.64
C THR A 750 -10.51 -9.54 -37.04
N LEU A 751 -11.20 -9.70 -35.90
CA LEU A 751 -11.28 -10.91 -35.08
C LEU A 751 -12.70 -11.47 -35.01
#